data_c4b71880d3e171399628e5a050a43d1a
#
_entry.id   c4b71880d3e171399628e5a050a43d1a
#
_cell.length_a   1.000
_cell.length_b   1.000
_cell.length_c   1.000
_cell.angle_alpha   90.00
_cell.angle_beta   90.00
_cell.angle_gamma   90.00
#
_symmetry.space_group_name_H-M   'P 1'
#
loop_
_entity.id
_entity.type
_entity.pdbx_description
1 polymer ?
#
loop_
_entity_poly.entity_id
_entity_poly.type
_entity_poly.pdbx_seq_one_letter_code
_entity_poly.pdbx_strand_id
1 'polypeptide(L)'
;MALYTGSKGILARKNSIEPMLGCPLHHMEGAVSFSENDVLVGWGQKANTNQIKQKAQALGLPYWQLEDGFIGYIGHPARGGKAVSLIADPVGIYYDARQPSQLEQLIATPCEPQMLERAERLIGELVRLGVTKYNCYATYPGQSIASGSVTALSVVGDYGGLPSGLATRLQQSAKLRILLVDQVAGDLSIPGALASEADFVAMVEAARRNHPDARLLLRTHPDTRLGKKRGVLARLNLDDVEIVADHCHPHALLKVVDAVYTVSSQLGFEGLLLGKPVYCFGMPFYAGWGLTHDSKQCERRNVKVSLPQLVAAALICYPRYLDPVLGQRCEVEEVVAIIARQIKPAPRWRRLYLVGFSLWKRAFMQAFCHHLAEELCFVSKPPKRLTGDEQILVWGSRHPDLVSAIRVEDGFIRSRGLGSNLCRPSSLSLDPVGIYFDSRTPSGLEQLLNYQRVTEVEVKRGDALIALLREHRVSKYNVGEPQHYAKPDDGRELVLVVGQVDGDASILTGSPHIRSNEQLLWAVRAAKPEAHILYKPHPDVVAGNRGGMISAACLAECVDSQVLDIGLTSLYPHVDELHTMTSLSGFEALVQGVKVTTWGQPFYSGWGLTTDANPPARRQRRLPLAALVYLTLVAYPLYIDWQTGLWISPEQLIRQLAKQGHSSAQKASRWQRWQVKLGYLFQTLMQRPAPLSFRFPRF
;
A
#
# COMPACT_ATOMS: atom_id res chain seq x y z
N MET A 1 28.66 0.21 -17.39
CA MET A 1 27.60 -0.66 -17.95
C MET A 1 26.37 0.19 -18.17
N ALA A 2 25.92 0.31 -19.39
CA ALA A 2 24.66 0.91 -19.77
C ALA A 2 23.82 -0.09 -20.59
N LEU A 3 22.50 0.11 -20.59
CA LEU A 3 21.57 -0.72 -21.35
C LEU A 3 21.17 0.00 -22.63
N TYR A 4 21.10 -0.71 -23.73
CA TYR A 4 20.73 -0.16 -25.03
C TYR A 4 19.62 -0.98 -25.69
N THR A 5 18.66 -0.28 -26.30
CA THR A 5 17.56 -0.92 -27.03
C THR A 5 17.15 -0.12 -28.27
N GLY A 6 16.66 -0.80 -29.30
CA GLY A 6 15.94 -0.18 -30.43
C GLY A 6 14.42 -0.12 -30.23
N SER A 7 13.91 -0.61 -29.09
CA SER A 7 12.48 -0.72 -28.84
C SER A 7 11.91 0.54 -28.15
N LYS A 8 11.04 1.29 -28.85
CA LYS A 8 10.31 2.41 -28.26
C LYS A 8 9.47 1.99 -27.04
N GLY A 9 8.93 0.76 -27.04
CA GLY A 9 8.15 0.21 -25.92
C GLY A 9 8.99 -0.02 -24.65
N ILE A 10 10.25 -0.44 -24.79
CA ILE A 10 11.18 -0.57 -23.67
C ILE A 10 11.57 0.82 -23.15
N LEU A 11 11.88 1.76 -24.04
CA LEU A 11 12.21 3.15 -23.67
C LEU A 11 11.07 3.86 -22.93
N ALA A 12 9.83 3.62 -23.33
CA ALA A 12 8.67 4.15 -22.62
C ALA A 12 8.55 3.66 -21.16
N ARG A 13 9.20 2.54 -20.82
CA ARG A 13 9.28 1.97 -19.47
C ARG A 13 10.58 2.30 -18.72
N LYS A 14 11.39 3.22 -19.26
CA LYS A 14 12.70 3.62 -18.71
C LYS A 14 12.66 3.87 -17.20
N ASN A 15 11.67 4.67 -16.74
CA ASN A 15 11.51 5.03 -15.33
C ASN A 15 11.26 3.83 -14.38
N SER A 16 10.85 2.67 -14.91
CA SER A 16 10.72 1.44 -14.13
C SER A 16 11.94 0.53 -14.31
N ILE A 17 12.48 0.45 -15.51
CA ILE A 17 13.59 -0.47 -15.86
C ILE A 17 14.90 -0.03 -15.20
N GLU A 18 15.25 1.25 -15.28
CA GLU A 18 16.51 1.76 -14.71
C GLU A 18 16.64 1.50 -13.20
N PRO A 19 15.62 1.81 -12.36
CA PRO A 19 15.72 1.51 -10.94
C PRO A 19 15.81 0.01 -10.63
N MET A 20 15.09 -0.85 -11.38
CA MET A 20 15.12 -2.29 -11.16
C MET A 20 16.47 -2.91 -11.51
N LEU A 21 17.12 -2.44 -12.57
CA LEU A 21 18.38 -2.99 -13.07
C LEU A 21 19.62 -2.23 -12.58
N GLY A 22 19.44 -1.03 -12.02
CA GLY A 22 20.53 -0.21 -11.51
C GLY A 22 21.43 0.40 -12.59
N CYS A 23 20.95 0.45 -13.85
CA CYS A 23 21.73 0.88 -15.01
C CYS A 23 20.92 1.84 -15.90
N PRO A 24 21.56 2.86 -16.49
CA PRO A 24 20.89 3.77 -17.42
C PRO A 24 20.48 3.04 -18.71
N LEU A 25 19.33 3.42 -19.27
CA LEU A 25 18.78 2.85 -20.51
C LEU A 25 18.76 3.89 -21.62
N HIS A 26 19.37 3.55 -22.77
CA HIS A 26 19.53 4.43 -23.91
C HIS A 26 18.94 3.85 -25.20
N HIS A 27 18.63 4.71 -26.17
CA HIS A 27 18.31 4.29 -27.52
C HIS A 27 19.60 3.97 -28.30
N MET A 28 19.58 2.88 -29.06
CA MET A 28 20.77 2.42 -29.81
C MET A 28 21.22 3.38 -30.91
N GLU A 29 20.31 4.11 -31.54
CA GLU A 29 20.62 5.04 -32.64
C GLU A 29 21.42 6.27 -32.18
N GLY A 30 21.39 6.58 -30.89
CA GLY A 30 22.16 7.70 -30.31
C GLY A 30 23.55 7.32 -29.81
N ALA A 31 23.94 6.04 -29.90
CA ALA A 31 25.23 5.58 -29.40
C ALA A 31 26.30 5.75 -30.50
N VAL A 32 27.35 6.52 -30.18
CA VAL A 32 28.53 6.69 -31.05
C VAL A 32 29.48 5.48 -30.96
N SER A 33 29.55 4.86 -29.79
CA SER A 33 30.34 3.64 -29.52
C SER A 33 29.73 2.89 -28.32
N PHE A 34 30.01 1.60 -28.21
CA PHE A 34 29.64 0.76 -27.08
C PHE A 34 30.91 0.36 -26.31
N SER A 35 30.81 0.28 -24.99
CA SER A 35 31.85 -0.32 -24.16
C SER A 35 31.60 -1.83 -24.02
N GLU A 36 32.65 -2.61 -23.74
CA GLU A 36 32.56 -4.06 -23.56
C GLU A 36 31.56 -4.49 -22.46
N ASN A 37 31.33 -3.62 -21.50
CA ASN A 37 30.42 -3.87 -20.40
C ASN A 37 28.96 -3.42 -20.71
N ASP A 38 28.67 -2.88 -21.89
CA ASP A 38 27.33 -2.46 -22.25
C ASP A 38 26.50 -3.65 -22.71
N VAL A 39 25.17 -3.56 -22.46
CA VAL A 39 24.26 -4.66 -22.70
C VAL A 39 23.15 -4.23 -23.66
N LEU A 40 22.89 -5.03 -24.68
CA LEU A 40 21.70 -4.84 -25.50
C LEU A 40 20.51 -5.57 -24.90
N VAL A 41 19.34 -4.91 -24.88
CA VAL A 41 18.13 -5.47 -24.25
C VAL A 41 16.96 -5.52 -25.24
N GLY A 42 16.22 -6.65 -25.22
CA GLY A 42 15.02 -6.86 -26.01
C GLY A 42 13.89 -7.46 -25.16
N TRP A 43 12.63 -7.27 -25.57
CA TRP A 43 11.46 -7.76 -24.84
C TRP A 43 10.95 -9.08 -25.40
N GLY A 44 11.00 -10.15 -24.61
CA GLY A 44 10.51 -11.48 -24.97
C GLY A 44 11.13 -12.01 -26.28
N GLN A 45 10.35 -12.69 -27.08
CA GLN A 45 10.74 -13.26 -28.38
C GLN A 45 10.03 -12.60 -29.58
N LYS A 46 9.73 -11.30 -29.49
CA LYS A 46 9.11 -10.56 -30.59
C LYS A 46 10.09 -10.40 -31.77
N ALA A 47 9.56 -10.20 -32.97
CA ALA A 47 10.40 -10.10 -34.18
C ALA A 47 11.50 -9.01 -34.09
N ASN A 48 11.16 -7.83 -33.54
CA ASN A 48 12.14 -6.76 -33.33
C ASN A 48 13.22 -7.12 -32.29
N THR A 49 12.94 -8.02 -31.37
CA THR A 49 13.88 -8.53 -30.37
C THR A 49 14.98 -9.37 -31.02
N ASN A 50 14.63 -10.18 -32.02
CA ASN A 50 15.61 -11.00 -32.77
C ASN A 50 16.63 -10.13 -33.50
N GLN A 51 16.23 -8.98 -34.04
CA GLN A 51 17.15 -8.03 -34.68
C GLN A 51 18.17 -7.45 -33.67
N ILE A 52 17.71 -7.11 -32.45
CA ILE A 52 18.58 -6.60 -31.38
C ILE A 52 19.56 -7.70 -30.94
N LYS A 53 19.09 -8.95 -30.81
CA LYS A 53 19.93 -10.11 -30.46
C LYS A 53 21.03 -10.36 -31.50
N GLN A 54 20.69 -10.34 -32.79
CA GLN A 54 21.64 -10.46 -33.88
C GLN A 54 22.67 -9.32 -33.86
N LYS A 55 22.23 -8.10 -33.60
CA LYS A 55 23.13 -6.94 -33.48
C LYS A 55 24.08 -7.09 -32.28
N ALA A 56 23.63 -7.60 -31.14
CA ALA A 56 24.48 -7.90 -29.98
C ALA A 56 25.54 -8.90 -30.34
N GLN A 57 25.20 -9.99 -31.03
CA GLN A 57 26.15 -11.01 -31.51
C GLN A 57 27.20 -10.42 -32.48
N ALA A 58 26.74 -9.59 -33.43
CA ALA A 58 27.66 -8.95 -34.39
C ALA A 58 28.64 -7.96 -33.73
N LEU A 59 28.24 -7.35 -32.61
CA LEU A 59 29.08 -6.42 -31.86
C LEU A 59 29.88 -7.08 -30.73
N GLY A 60 29.71 -8.39 -30.49
CA GLY A 60 30.33 -9.09 -29.36
C GLY A 60 29.83 -8.63 -27.97
N LEU A 61 28.62 -8.03 -27.90
CA LEU A 61 28.07 -7.48 -26.66
C LEU A 61 27.14 -8.47 -25.99
N PRO A 62 27.02 -8.43 -24.63
CA PRO A 62 26.00 -9.16 -23.90
C PRO A 62 24.60 -8.77 -24.34
N TYR A 63 23.68 -9.74 -24.33
CA TYR A 63 22.28 -9.54 -24.63
C TYR A 63 21.40 -10.06 -23.50
N TRP A 64 20.46 -9.24 -22.98
CA TRP A 64 19.50 -9.67 -21.99
C TRP A 64 18.08 -9.65 -22.55
N GLN A 65 17.35 -10.72 -22.30
CA GLN A 65 15.91 -10.78 -22.57
C GLN A 65 15.10 -10.25 -21.38
N LEU A 66 14.30 -9.22 -21.65
CA LEU A 66 13.40 -8.63 -20.65
C LEU A 66 12.01 -9.25 -20.75
N GLU A 67 11.36 -9.46 -19.61
CA GLU A 67 9.95 -9.85 -19.53
C GLU A 67 9.33 -9.39 -18.21
N ASP A 68 7.99 -9.37 -18.15
CA ASP A 68 7.26 -9.11 -16.90
C ASP A 68 7.54 -10.23 -15.88
N GLY A 69 7.72 -9.87 -14.61
CA GLY A 69 7.88 -10.86 -13.55
C GLY A 69 6.57 -11.58 -13.20
N PHE A 70 6.67 -12.61 -12.37
CA PHE A 70 5.54 -13.46 -11.99
C PHE A 70 4.54 -12.75 -11.06
N ILE A 71 4.99 -11.77 -10.28
CA ILE A 71 4.16 -10.77 -9.58
C ILE A 71 4.36 -9.46 -10.35
N GLY A 72 3.64 -9.31 -11.47
CA GLY A 72 3.98 -8.31 -12.48
C GLY A 72 3.45 -6.92 -12.21
N TYR A 73 2.21 -6.80 -11.73
CA TYR A 73 1.49 -5.54 -11.74
C TYR A 73 0.57 -5.33 -10.54
N ILE A 74 0.38 -4.07 -10.19
CA ILE A 74 -0.74 -3.58 -9.40
C ILE A 74 -1.82 -3.09 -10.37
N GLY A 75 -2.88 -3.87 -10.56
CA GLY A 75 -3.89 -3.65 -11.58
C GLY A 75 -3.47 -4.20 -12.95
N HIS A 76 -4.44 -4.33 -13.87
CA HIS A 76 -4.18 -4.89 -15.20
C HIS A 76 -3.41 -3.89 -16.09
N PRO A 77 -2.31 -4.29 -16.78
CA PRO A 77 -1.48 -3.37 -17.58
C PRO A 77 -2.26 -2.66 -18.70
N ALA A 78 -3.22 -3.33 -19.32
CA ALA A 78 -4.09 -2.73 -20.35
C ALA A 78 -5.03 -1.63 -19.81
N ARG A 79 -5.10 -1.45 -18.49
CA ARG A 79 -5.89 -0.41 -17.78
C ARG A 79 -4.99 0.56 -17.00
N GLY A 80 -3.69 0.62 -17.33
CA GLY A 80 -2.75 1.50 -16.68
C GLY A 80 -2.20 0.97 -15.35
N GLY A 81 -2.29 -0.34 -15.09
CA GLY A 81 -1.68 -0.98 -13.93
C GLY A 81 -0.19 -0.69 -13.84
N LYS A 82 0.31 -0.55 -12.60
CA LYS A 82 1.72 -0.23 -12.33
C LYS A 82 2.56 -1.50 -12.35
N ALA A 83 3.62 -1.52 -13.18
CA ALA A 83 4.60 -2.60 -13.17
C ALA A 83 5.41 -2.56 -11.85
N VAL A 84 5.57 -3.71 -11.21
CA VAL A 84 6.31 -3.84 -9.94
C VAL A 84 7.41 -4.88 -9.99
N SER A 85 7.55 -5.61 -11.10
CA SER A 85 8.68 -6.53 -11.30
C SER A 85 9.09 -6.63 -12.75
N LEU A 86 10.34 -7.03 -12.93
CA LEU A 86 11.00 -7.22 -14.22
C LEU A 86 11.92 -8.42 -14.14
N ILE A 87 11.91 -9.23 -15.18
CA ILE A 87 12.90 -10.25 -15.44
C ILE A 87 13.90 -9.70 -16.48
N ALA A 88 15.18 -9.95 -16.26
CA ALA A 88 16.25 -9.66 -17.20
C ALA A 88 17.17 -10.90 -17.26
N ASP A 89 16.96 -11.74 -18.24
CA ASP A 89 17.63 -13.02 -18.39
C ASP A 89 18.79 -12.93 -19.42
N PRO A 90 20.02 -13.15 -19.00
CA PRO A 90 21.20 -13.12 -19.90
C PRO A 90 21.39 -14.42 -20.69
N VAL A 91 20.68 -15.50 -20.34
CA VAL A 91 20.83 -16.83 -20.95
C VAL A 91 19.73 -17.10 -21.97
N GLY A 92 18.46 -16.86 -21.57
CA GLY A 92 17.29 -17.12 -22.39
C GLY A 92 16.04 -16.47 -21.85
N ILE A 93 14.90 -17.16 -21.87
CA ILE A 93 13.66 -16.66 -21.24
C ILE A 93 12.88 -17.82 -20.62
N TYR A 94 12.34 -17.64 -19.45
CA TYR A 94 11.73 -18.66 -18.62
C TYR A 94 10.59 -19.46 -19.26
N TYR A 95 9.90 -18.90 -20.24
CA TYR A 95 8.78 -19.56 -20.91
C TYR A 95 9.19 -20.36 -22.17
N ASP A 96 10.48 -20.36 -22.53
CA ASP A 96 11.00 -21.09 -23.69
C ASP A 96 11.85 -22.29 -23.27
N ALA A 97 11.20 -23.44 -23.09
CA ALA A 97 11.86 -24.70 -22.75
C ALA A 97 12.72 -25.31 -23.87
N ARG A 98 12.73 -24.74 -25.09
CA ARG A 98 13.61 -25.17 -26.18
C ARG A 98 15.07 -24.79 -25.95
N GLN A 99 15.31 -23.79 -25.11
CA GLN A 99 16.64 -23.27 -24.77
C GLN A 99 16.81 -23.19 -23.24
N PRO A 100 18.04 -23.21 -22.73
CA PRO A 100 18.27 -22.94 -21.33
C PRO A 100 17.88 -21.50 -20.97
N SER A 101 17.51 -21.28 -19.71
CA SER A 101 17.29 -19.96 -19.11
C SER A 101 18.03 -19.83 -17.79
N GLN A 102 18.27 -18.61 -17.34
CA GLN A 102 18.82 -18.38 -16.01
C GLN A 102 17.91 -18.96 -14.91
N LEU A 103 16.59 -18.92 -15.13
CA LEU A 103 15.65 -19.51 -14.17
C LEU A 103 15.86 -21.04 -14.04
N GLU A 104 16.05 -21.77 -15.15
CA GLU A 104 16.34 -23.21 -15.07
C GLU A 104 17.60 -23.49 -14.24
N GLN A 105 18.66 -22.68 -14.42
CA GLN A 105 19.90 -22.80 -13.65
C GLN A 105 19.66 -22.53 -12.16
N LEU A 106 18.89 -21.47 -11.83
CA LEU A 106 18.56 -21.13 -10.45
C LEU A 106 17.71 -22.22 -9.76
N ILE A 107 16.74 -22.81 -10.48
CA ILE A 107 15.91 -23.90 -9.93
C ILE A 107 16.75 -25.15 -9.66
N ALA A 108 17.68 -25.50 -10.57
CA ALA A 108 18.53 -26.67 -10.43
C ALA A 108 19.61 -26.53 -9.35
N THR A 109 19.95 -25.29 -8.96
CA THR A 109 20.95 -25.02 -7.92
C THR A 109 20.33 -25.19 -6.53
N PRO A 110 20.93 -26.00 -5.64
CA PRO A 110 20.44 -26.14 -4.27
C PRO A 110 20.43 -24.80 -3.53
N CYS A 111 19.37 -24.56 -2.75
CA CYS A 111 19.21 -23.37 -1.94
C CYS A 111 19.70 -23.59 -0.51
N GLU A 112 20.26 -22.55 0.11
CA GLU A 112 20.56 -22.51 1.53
C GLU A 112 19.29 -22.64 2.37
N PRO A 113 19.34 -23.30 3.57
CA PRO A 113 18.17 -23.51 4.43
C PRO A 113 17.40 -22.21 4.75
N GLN A 114 18.10 -21.13 5.04
CA GLN A 114 17.48 -19.83 5.33
C GLN A 114 16.68 -19.28 4.13
N MET A 115 17.13 -19.53 2.89
CA MET A 115 16.41 -19.14 1.69
C MET A 115 15.15 -20.00 1.50
N LEU A 116 15.20 -21.30 1.83
CA LEU A 116 14.03 -22.17 1.79
C LEU A 116 12.97 -21.72 2.81
N GLU A 117 13.38 -21.40 4.06
CA GLU A 117 12.47 -20.84 5.07
C GLU A 117 11.86 -19.50 4.65
N ARG A 118 12.66 -18.64 4.00
CA ARG A 118 12.16 -17.38 3.42
C ARG A 118 11.10 -17.64 2.35
N ALA A 119 11.34 -18.62 1.48
CA ALA A 119 10.42 -19.01 0.43
C ALA A 119 9.11 -19.60 0.99
N GLU A 120 9.18 -20.43 2.04
CA GLU A 120 7.99 -20.98 2.73
C GLU A 120 7.14 -19.86 3.34
N ARG A 121 7.75 -18.90 4.02
CA ARG A 121 7.04 -17.72 4.53
C ARG A 121 6.39 -16.92 3.40
N LEU A 122 7.10 -16.74 2.30
CA LEU A 122 6.58 -16.02 1.12
C LEU A 122 5.37 -16.77 0.52
N ILE A 123 5.41 -18.09 0.38
CA ILE A 123 4.27 -18.90 -0.06
C ILE A 123 3.05 -18.63 0.83
N GLY A 124 3.25 -18.72 2.16
CA GLY A 124 2.18 -18.44 3.13
C GLY A 124 1.57 -17.06 2.95
N GLU A 125 2.40 -16.02 2.78
CA GLU A 125 1.94 -14.64 2.56
C GLU A 125 1.20 -14.45 1.23
N LEU A 126 1.71 -15.02 0.13
CA LEU A 126 1.07 -14.95 -1.19
C LEU A 126 -0.32 -15.57 -1.17
N VAL A 127 -0.45 -16.74 -0.56
CA VAL A 127 -1.73 -17.46 -0.43
C VAL A 127 -2.69 -16.72 0.50
N ARG A 128 -2.20 -16.26 1.66
CA ARG A 128 -2.98 -15.53 2.67
C ARG A 128 -3.51 -14.20 2.12
N LEU A 129 -2.66 -13.44 1.40
CA LEU A 129 -2.99 -12.13 0.86
C LEU A 129 -3.64 -12.18 -0.53
N GLY A 130 -3.65 -13.34 -1.18
CA GLY A 130 -4.21 -13.48 -2.51
C GLY A 130 -3.43 -12.73 -3.59
N VAL A 131 -2.10 -12.71 -3.51
CA VAL A 131 -1.26 -12.02 -4.50
C VAL A 131 -1.12 -12.87 -5.76
N THR A 132 -1.35 -12.25 -6.93
CA THR A 132 -1.30 -12.89 -8.24
C THR A 132 -0.46 -12.06 -9.22
N LYS A 133 -0.41 -12.46 -10.51
CA LYS A 133 0.33 -11.73 -11.54
C LYS A 133 -0.16 -10.29 -11.75
N TYR A 134 -1.46 -10.06 -11.81
CA TYR A 134 -2.04 -8.77 -12.21
C TYR A 134 -2.68 -7.99 -11.07
N ASN A 135 -3.09 -8.65 -9.98
CA ASN A 135 -3.69 -8.05 -8.80
C ASN A 135 -4.82 -7.05 -9.09
N CYS A 136 -5.70 -7.42 -10.04
CA CYS A 136 -6.77 -6.56 -10.56
C CYS A 136 -8.18 -7.09 -10.28
N TYR A 137 -8.30 -8.11 -9.44
CA TYR A 137 -9.55 -8.80 -9.19
C TYR A 137 -10.32 -8.14 -8.06
N ALA A 138 -11.65 -8.10 -8.18
CA ALA A 138 -12.52 -7.65 -7.11
C ALA A 138 -12.47 -8.62 -5.92
N THR A 139 -12.51 -8.08 -4.71
CA THR A 139 -12.76 -8.86 -3.49
C THR A 139 -14.27 -8.98 -3.30
N TYR A 140 -14.75 -10.17 -2.91
CA TYR A 140 -16.18 -10.40 -2.66
C TYR A 140 -16.48 -10.41 -1.15
N PRO A 141 -17.75 -10.19 -0.75
CA PRO A 141 -18.18 -10.26 0.64
C PRO A 141 -17.72 -11.59 1.29
N GLY A 142 -17.08 -11.52 2.43
CA GLY A 142 -16.49 -12.67 3.13
C GLY A 142 -14.97 -12.57 3.33
N GLN A 143 -14.28 -11.71 2.58
CA GLN A 143 -12.91 -11.30 2.92
C GLN A 143 -12.98 -10.02 3.76
N SER A 144 -13.17 -10.17 5.07
CA SER A 144 -13.01 -9.04 6.01
C SER A 144 -11.52 -8.79 6.22
N ILE A 145 -10.98 -7.84 5.49
CA ILE A 145 -9.72 -7.20 5.90
C ILE A 145 -10.16 -6.11 6.88
N ALA A 146 -10.08 -6.42 8.17
CA ALA A 146 -10.25 -5.41 9.19
C ALA A 146 -9.23 -4.30 8.95
N SER A 147 -9.69 -3.07 8.82
CA SER A 147 -8.86 -1.88 8.75
C SER A 147 -7.88 -1.89 9.93
N GLY A 148 -6.60 -2.00 9.66
CA GLY A 148 -5.54 -1.87 10.66
C GLY A 148 -5.05 -3.14 11.35
N SER A 149 -5.67 -4.30 11.16
CA SER A 149 -5.15 -5.57 11.70
C SER A 149 -5.19 -6.65 10.63
N VAL A 150 -4.03 -7.09 10.22
CA VAL A 150 -3.82 -8.23 9.31
C VAL A 150 -4.13 -9.58 10.01
N THR A 151 -4.77 -9.58 11.17
CA THR A 151 -4.91 -10.73 12.07
C THR A 151 -6.29 -11.37 12.15
N ALA A 152 -7.25 -11.04 11.30
CA ALA A 152 -8.54 -11.74 11.30
C ALA A 152 -9.01 -12.09 9.89
N LEU A 153 -8.34 -13.07 9.25
CA LEU A 153 -9.02 -13.94 8.29
C LEU A 153 -9.90 -14.90 9.12
N SER A 154 -11.12 -14.47 9.44
CA SER A 154 -12.15 -15.44 9.77
C SER A 154 -12.34 -16.32 8.54
N VAL A 155 -12.13 -17.61 8.71
CA VAL A 155 -12.45 -18.66 7.75
C VAL A 155 -13.95 -18.58 7.49
N VAL A 156 -14.35 -17.77 6.52
CA VAL A 156 -15.67 -17.88 5.90
C VAL A 156 -15.53 -19.01 4.90
N GLY A 157 -16.39 -20.00 4.96
CA GLY A 157 -16.32 -21.28 4.31
C GLY A 157 -15.65 -21.35 2.95
N ASP A 158 -15.29 -22.53 2.47
CA ASP A 158 -14.47 -22.85 1.29
C ASP A 158 -14.75 -22.04 0.01
N TYR A 159 -15.89 -21.38 -0.08
CA TYR A 159 -16.36 -20.60 -1.24
C TYR A 159 -16.22 -19.09 -1.06
N GLY A 160 -15.60 -18.61 0.00
CA GLY A 160 -15.37 -17.18 0.23
C GLY A 160 -14.50 -16.57 -0.88
N GLY A 161 -14.96 -15.42 -1.42
CA GLY A 161 -14.26 -14.72 -2.50
C GLY A 161 -14.69 -15.09 -3.92
N LEU A 162 -15.63 -16.02 -4.11
CA LEU A 162 -16.30 -16.28 -5.38
C LEU A 162 -17.57 -15.42 -5.54
N PRO A 163 -17.95 -15.06 -6.77
CA PRO A 163 -19.27 -14.48 -7.03
C PRO A 163 -20.38 -15.39 -6.48
N SER A 164 -21.41 -14.82 -5.86
CA SER A 164 -22.48 -15.58 -5.21
C SER A 164 -23.13 -16.61 -6.14
N GLY A 165 -23.39 -16.24 -7.41
CA GLY A 165 -23.95 -17.15 -8.39
C GLY A 165 -23.03 -18.34 -8.72
N LEU A 166 -21.71 -18.12 -8.82
CA LEU A 166 -20.75 -19.20 -9.04
C LEU A 166 -20.61 -20.07 -7.78
N ALA A 167 -20.50 -19.46 -6.61
CA ALA A 167 -20.43 -20.17 -5.33
C ALA A 167 -21.63 -21.12 -5.16
N THR A 168 -22.86 -20.64 -5.39
CA THR A 168 -24.09 -21.44 -5.30
C THR A 168 -24.05 -22.63 -6.28
N ARG A 169 -23.67 -22.38 -7.56
CA ARG A 169 -23.57 -23.47 -8.54
C ARG A 169 -22.54 -24.53 -8.16
N LEU A 170 -21.39 -24.12 -7.60
CA LEU A 170 -20.35 -25.04 -7.19
C LEU A 170 -20.73 -25.82 -5.90
N GLN A 171 -21.50 -25.22 -5.00
CA GLN A 171 -21.97 -25.88 -3.77
C GLN A 171 -23.02 -26.97 -4.02
N GLN A 172 -23.77 -26.89 -5.12
CA GLN A 172 -24.85 -27.82 -5.47
C GLN A 172 -24.39 -29.22 -5.90
N SER A 173 -23.08 -29.47 -6.00
CA SER A 173 -22.56 -30.75 -6.47
C SER A 173 -21.42 -31.26 -5.56
N ALA A 174 -21.54 -32.51 -5.13
CA ALA A 174 -20.48 -33.23 -4.40
C ALA A 174 -19.38 -33.83 -5.32
N LYS A 175 -19.49 -33.63 -6.65
CA LYS A 175 -18.53 -34.16 -7.61
C LYS A 175 -17.19 -33.41 -7.51
N LEU A 176 -16.10 -34.09 -7.86
CA LEU A 176 -14.79 -33.46 -8.06
C LEU A 176 -14.89 -32.33 -9.08
N ARG A 177 -14.12 -31.29 -8.88
CA ARG A 177 -14.07 -30.09 -9.72
C ARG A 177 -12.68 -29.94 -10.32
N ILE A 178 -12.59 -30.11 -11.62
CA ILE A 178 -11.34 -30.06 -12.37
C ILE A 178 -11.29 -28.75 -13.15
N LEU A 179 -10.26 -27.96 -12.92
CA LEU A 179 -10.06 -26.68 -13.60
C LEU A 179 -9.23 -26.87 -14.87
N LEU A 180 -9.81 -26.58 -16.01
CA LEU A 180 -9.13 -26.44 -17.29
C LEU A 180 -8.75 -24.98 -17.49
N VAL A 181 -7.50 -24.70 -17.85
CA VAL A 181 -7.00 -23.34 -18.03
C VAL A 181 -6.75 -23.06 -19.50
N ASP A 182 -7.56 -22.14 -20.08
CA ASP A 182 -7.38 -21.66 -21.45
C ASP A 182 -6.30 -20.59 -21.52
N GLN A 183 -5.69 -20.43 -22.68
CA GLN A 183 -4.71 -19.40 -23.00
C GLN A 183 -5.09 -18.66 -24.29
N VAL A 184 -4.49 -17.50 -24.48
CA VAL A 184 -4.69 -16.69 -25.68
C VAL A 184 -4.08 -17.41 -26.88
N ALA A 185 -4.86 -17.54 -27.96
CA ALA A 185 -4.37 -18.10 -29.22
C ALA A 185 -3.21 -17.24 -29.78
N GLY A 186 -2.13 -17.91 -30.19
CA GLY A 186 -0.91 -17.25 -30.67
C GLY A 186 0.01 -16.71 -29.56
N ASP A 187 -0.21 -17.08 -28.31
CA ASP A 187 0.74 -16.77 -27.22
C ASP A 187 2.07 -17.51 -27.42
N LEU A 188 3.19 -16.76 -27.40
CA LEU A 188 4.54 -17.30 -27.61
C LEU A 188 4.96 -18.31 -26.53
N SER A 189 4.34 -18.28 -25.37
CA SER A 189 4.57 -19.26 -24.31
C SER A 189 4.07 -20.67 -24.66
N ILE A 190 3.14 -20.81 -25.61
CA ILE A 190 2.65 -22.11 -26.05
C ILE A 190 3.75 -22.87 -26.81
N PRO A 191 4.28 -22.39 -27.96
CA PRO A 191 5.37 -23.07 -28.63
C PRO A 191 6.67 -23.07 -27.79
N GLY A 192 6.90 -22.07 -26.96
CA GLY A 192 8.00 -22.05 -26.01
C GLY A 192 7.93 -23.17 -24.98
N ALA A 193 6.75 -23.57 -24.55
CA ALA A 193 6.51 -24.71 -23.66
C ALA A 193 6.46 -26.06 -24.39
N LEU A 194 7.04 -26.19 -25.58
CA LEU A 194 7.02 -27.40 -26.41
C LEU A 194 5.59 -27.87 -26.74
N ALA A 195 4.64 -26.95 -26.86
CA ALA A 195 3.24 -27.25 -27.03
C ALA A 195 2.64 -26.54 -28.26
N SER A 196 1.46 -27.02 -28.65
CA SER A 196 0.65 -26.54 -29.78
C SER A 196 -0.83 -26.45 -29.38
N GLU A 197 -1.71 -26.04 -30.29
CA GLU A 197 -3.16 -26.08 -30.07
C GLU A 197 -3.68 -27.51 -29.82
N ALA A 198 -3.04 -28.53 -30.38
CA ALA A 198 -3.41 -29.94 -30.16
C ALA A 198 -3.23 -30.38 -28.70
N ASP A 199 -2.27 -29.80 -27.98
CA ASP A 199 -2.04 -30.12 -26.56
C ASP A 199 -3.17 -29.63 -25.66
N PHE A 200 -3.92 -28.61 -26.08
CA PHE A 200 -5.14 -28.19 -25.37
C PHE A 200 -6.28 -29.21 -25.56
N VAL A 201 -6.40 -29.81 -26.73
CA VAL A 201 -7.36 -30.91 -26.98
C VAL A 201 -6.97 -32.10 -26.08
N ALA A 202 -5.71 -32.52 -26.14
CA ALA A 202 -5.20 -33.62 -25.32
C ALA A 202 -5.40 -33.38 -23.81
N MET A 203 -5.26 -32.13 -23.35
CA MET A 203 -5.54 -31.72 -21.98
C MET A 203 -6.99 -31.98 -21.58
N VAL A 204 -7.96 -31.56 -22.41
CA VAL A 204 -9.39 -31.76 -22.14
C VAL A 204 -9.73 -33.25 -22.13
N GLU A 205 -9.24 -34.01 -23.11
CA GLU A 205 -9.47 -35.46 -23.21
C GLU A 205 -8.86 -36.21 -22.01
N ALA A 206 -7.66 -35.82 -21.57
CA ALA A 206 -7.04 -36.42 -20.38
C ALA A 206 -7.84 -36.12 -19.12
N ALA A 207 -8.35 -34.90 -18.96
CA ALA A 207 -9.19 -34.55 -17.82
C ALA A 207 -10.48 -35.40 -17.78
N ARG A 208 -11.12 -35.63 -18.94
CA ARG A 208 -12.29 -36.50 -19.07
C ARG A 208 -11.96 -37.96 -18.73
N ARG A 209 -10.84 -38.50 -19.20
CA ARG A 209 -10.42 -39.87 -18.93
C ARG A 209 -10.04 -40.08 -17.48
N ASN A 210 -9.30 -39.15 -16.90
CA ASN A 210 -8.80 -39.27 -15.53
C ASN A 210 -9.88 -39.01 -14.48
N HIS A 211 -10.92 -38.27 -14.84
CA HIS A 211 -11.99 -37.84 -13.93
C HIS A 211 -13.37 -37.92 -14.62
N PRO A 212 -13.86 -39.11 -14.99
CA PRO A 212 -15.08 -39.28 -15.81
C PRO A 212 -16.34 -38.72 -15.16
N ASP A 213 -16.41 -38.70 -13.82
CA ASP A 213 -17.56 -38.21 -13.06
C ASP A 213 -17.37 -36.77 -12.54
N ALA A 214 -16.24 -36.13 -12.84
CA ALA A 214 -15.95 -34.80 -12.34
C ALA A 214 -16.73 -33.71 -13.11
N ARG A 215 -16.88 -32.57 -12.46
CA ARG A 215 -17.34 -31.33 -13.08
C ARG A 215 -16.14 -30.61 -13.68
N LEU A 216 -16.12 -30.46 -15.00
CA LEU A 216 -15.07 -29.72 -15.70
C LEU A 216 -15.41 -28.24 -15.76
N LEU A 217 -14.49 -27.41 -15.27
CA LEU A 217 -14.60 -25.95 -15.23
C LEU A 217 -13.57 -25.35 -16.18
N LEU A 218 -13.96 -24.48 -17.09
CA LEU A 218 -13.05 -23.80 -18.00
C LEU A 218 -12.86 -22.34 -17.56
N ARG A 219 -11.64 -21.99 -17.21
CA ARG A 219 -11.24 -20.58 -16.99
C ARG A 219 -10.65 -19.99 -18.24
N THR A 220 -11.29 -18.96 -18.76
CA THR A 220 -10.80 -18.19 -19.90
C THR A 220 -9.79 -17.11 -19.47
N HIS A 221 -8.88 -16.74 -20.37
CA HIS A 221 -7.92 -15.66 -20.09
C HIS A 221 -8.65 -14.30 -19.97
N PRO A 222 -8.21 -13.37 -19.07
CA PRO A 222 -8.82 -12.06 -18.91
C PRO A 222 -8.94 -11.24 -20.20
N ASP A 223 -7.96 -11.29 -21.10
CA ASP A 223 -8.00 -10.59 -22.38
C ASP A 223 -9.06 -11.17 -23.35
N THR A 224 -9.36 -12.46 -23.27
CA THR A 224 -10.42 -13.10 -24.04
C THR A 224 -11.79 -12.57 -23.63
N ARG A 225 -12.01 -12.43 -22.32
CA ARG A 225 -13.24 -11.86 -21.78
C ARG A 225 -13.42 -10.39 -22.15
N LEU A 226 -12.34 -9.61 -22.25
CA LEU A 226 -12.39 -8.21 -22.70
C LEU A 226 -12.63 -8.05 -24.21
N GLY A 227 -12.84 -9.16 -24.94
CA GLY A 227 -13.04 -9.16 -26.39
C GLY A 227 -11.81 -8.76 -27.22
N LYS A 228 -10.65 -8.65 -26.56
CA LYS A 228 -9.40 -8.22 -27.20
C LYS A 228 -8.70 -9.34 -27.94
N LYS A 229 -8.86 -10.59 -27.48
CA LYS A 229 -8.20 -11.77 -28.03
C LYS A 229 -9.13 -12.98 -27.95
N ARG A 230 -8.81 -14.03 -28.72
CA ARG A 230 -9.54 -15.31 -28.67
C ARG A 230 -8.74 -16.32 -27.87
N GLY A 231 -9.43 -17.16 -27.08
CA GLY A 231 -8.84 -18.33 -26.42
C GLY A 231 -8.62 -19.48 -27.40
N VAL A 232 -7.69 -20.37 -27.08
CA VAL A 232 -7.45 -21.58 -27.90
C VAL A 232 -8.65 -22.51 -27.83
N LEU A 233 -9.18 -22.75 -26.63
CA LEU A 233 -10.32 -23.65 -26.40
C LEU A 233 -11.67 -23.10 -26.86
N ALA A 234 -11.75 -21.79 -27.11
CA ALA A 234 -12.99 -21.15 -27.60
C ALA A 234 -13.48 -21.67 -28.97
N ARG A 235 -12.67 -22.45 -29.69
CA ARG A 235 -12.99 -23.05 -30.97
C ARG A 235 -13.52 -24.49 -30.87
N LEU A 236 -13.44 -25.09 -29.68
CA LEU A 236 -13.86 -26.45 -29.43
C LEU A 236 -15.31 -26.50 -28.95
N ASN A 237 -16.04 -27.56 -29.35
CA ASN A 237 -17.32 -27.87 -28.72
C ASN A 237 -17.07 -28.50 -27.34
N LEU A 238 -17.45 -27.79 -26.28
CA LEU A 238 -17.23 -28.17 -24.90
C LEU A 238 -18.58 -28.18 -24.15
N ASP A 239 -19.58 -28.86 -24.66
CA ASP A 239 -20.95 -28.88 -24.11
C ASP A 239 -21.01 -29.44 -22.69
N ASP A 240 -20.04 -30.27 -22.31
CA ASP A 240 -19.88 -30.87 -20.98
C ASP A 240 -19.00 -30.05 -20.01
N VAL A 241 -18.48 -28.90 -20.46
CA VAL A 241 -17.57 -28.07 -19.67
C VAL A 241 -18.24 -26.76 -19.29
N GLU A 242 -18.29 -26.48 -17.99
CA GLU A 242 -18.81 -25.20 -17.50
C GLU A 242 -17.80 -24.07 -17.68
N ILE A 243 -18.14 -23.06 -18.45
CA ILE A 243 -17.28 -21.89 -18.64
C ILE A 243 -17.39 -20.96 -17.44
N VAL A 244 -16.27 -20.80 -16.72
CA VAL A 244 -16.14 -19.84 -15.63
C VAL A 244 -15.71 -18.49 -16.21
N ALA A 245 -16.68 -17.76 -16.74
CA ALA A 245 -16.47 -16.44 -17.34
C ALA A 245 -16.46 -15.31 -16.28
N ASP A 246 -16.74 -15.62 -15.03
CA ASP A 246 -16.81 -14.66 -13.95
C ASP A 246 -15.42 -14.09 -13.62
N HIS A 247 -15.38 -12.77 -13.39
CA HIS A 247 -14.17 -12.08 -12.99
C HIS A 247 -13.89 -12.34 -11.50
N CYS A 248 -13.57 -13.58 -11.17
CA CYS A 248 -13.22 -13.98 -9.81
C CYS A 248 -11.71 -14.00 -9.59
N HIS A 249 -11.36 -13.85 -8.32
CA HIS A 249 -9.97 -13.93 -7.89
C HIS A 249 -9.41 -15.35 -8.18
N PRO A 250 -8.22 -15.50 -8.82
CA PRO A 250 -7.65 -16.80 -9.15
C PRO A 250 -7.56 -17.75 -7.94
N HIS A 251 -7.04 -17.25 -6.82
CA HIS A 251 -6.91 -18.07 -5.59
C HIS A 251 -8.26 -18.52 -5.03
N ALA A 252 -9.32 -17.69 -5.15
CA ALA A 252 -10.65 -18.09 -4.70
C ALA A 252 -11.18 -19.29 -5.53
N LEU A 253 -10.94 -19.28 -6.83
CA LEU A 253 -11.30 -20.42 -7.70
C LEU A 253 -10.41 -21.64 -7.40
N LEU A 254 -9.09 -21.46 -7.30
CA LEU A 254 -8.14 -22.52 -7.00
C LEU A 254 -8.42 -23.22 -5.66
N LYS A 255 -8.90 -22.50 -4.65
CA LYS A 255 -9.27 -23.09 -3.34
C LYS A 255 -10.38 -24.14 -3.47
N VAL A 256 -11.33 -23.92 -4.36
CA VAL A 256 -12.53 -24.77 -4.48
C VAL A 256 -12.43 -25.88 -5.54
N VAL A 257 -11.36 -25.92 -6.33
CA VAL A 257 -11.11 -27.00 -7.28
C VAL A 257 -10.19 -28.06 -6.70
N ASP A 258 -10.28 -29.28 -7.23
CA ASP A 258 -9.56 -30.46 -6.73
C ASP A 258 -8.26 -30.69 -7.52
N ALA A 259 -8.22 -30.32 -8.80
CA ALA A 259 -7.01 -30.36 -9.62
C ALA A 259 -7.03 -29.28 -10.72
N VAL A 260 -5.86 -28.95 -11.25
CA VAL A 260 -5.64 -27.98 -12.32
C VAL A 260 -5.00 -28.63 -13.53
N TYR A 261 -5.57 -28.44 -14.69
CA TYR A 261 -5.07 -28.87 -15.99
C TYR A 261 -4.70 -27.65 -16.83
N THR A 262 -3.48 -27.60 -17.33
CA THR A 262 -2.96 -26.44 -18.06
C THR A 262 -1.93 -26.86 -19.10
N VAL A 263 -1.74 -26.00 -20.13
CA VAL A 263 -0.64 -26.19 -21.08
C VAL A 263 0.61 -25.48 -20.57
N SER A 264 0.57 -24.15 -20.43
CA SER A 264 1.73 -23.39 -19.95
C SER A 264 1.37 -22.16 -19.13
N SER A 265 0.11 -22.07 -18.66
CA SER A 265 -0.36 -20.91 -17.91
C SER A 265 0.31 -20.78 -16.54
N GLN A 266 0.64 -19.56 -16.14
CA GLN A 266 1.11 -19.26 -14.78
C GLN A 266 0.10 -19.68 -13.69
N LEU A 267 -1.20 -19.84 -14.02
CA LEU A 267 -2.20 -20.30 -13.06
C LEU A 267 -1.90 -21.72 -12.52
N GLY A 268 -1.18 -22.54 -13.29
CA GLY A 268 -0.67 -23.83 -12.78
C GLY A 268 0.34 -23.65 -11.65
N PHE A 269 1.24 -22.68 -11.75
CA PHE A 269 2.16 -22.33 -10.66
C PHE A 269 1.38 -21.82 -9.42
N GLU A 270 0.36 -20.97 -9.61
CA GLU A 270 -0.51 -20.55 -8.51
C GLU A 270 -1.28 -21.72 -7.90
N GLY A 271 -1.62 -22.75 -8.69
CA GLY A 271 -2.17 -24.02 -8.21
C GLY A 271 -1.22 -24.78 -7.28
N LEU A 272 0.07 -24.85 -7.62
CA LEU A 272 1.10 -25.45 -6.77
C LEU A 272 1.22 -24.70 -5.43
N LEU A 273 1.19 -23.36 -5.44
CA LEU A 273 1.23 -22.56 -4.21
C LEU A 273 0.07 -22.87 -3.26
N LEU A 274 -1.09 -23.24 -3.82
CA LEU A 274 -2.28 -23.64 -3.04
C LEU A 274 -2.35 -25.16 -2.78
N GLY A 275 -1.28 -25.92 -3.05
CA GLY A 275 -1.21 -27.36 -2.79
C GLY A 275 -2.10 -28.21 -3.70
N LYS A 276 -2.47 -27.72 -4.90
CA LYS A 276 -3.31 -28.47 -5.83
C LYS A 276 -2.48 -29.38 -6.74
N PRO A 277 -2.95 -30.58 -7.06
CA PRO A 277 -2.40 -31.37 -8.16
C PRO A 277 -2.47 -30.60 -9.47
N VAL A 278 -1.35 -30.49 -10.18
CA VAL A 278 -1.26 -29.76 -11.44
C VAL A 278 -0.78 -30.69 -12.55
N TYR A 279 -1.55 -30.75 -13.63
CA TYR A 279 -1.29 -31.53 -14.84
C TYR A 279 -0.89 -30.60 -15.98
N CYS A 280 0.34 -30.76 -16.49
CA CYS A 280 0.93 -29.90 -17.53
C CYS A 280 0.97 -30.64 -18.87
N PHE A 281 0.41 -30.02 -19.90
CA PHE A 281 0.39 -30.51 -21.29
C PHE A 281 1.42 -29.78 -22.18
N GLY A 282 2.14 -28.85 -21.63
CA GLY A 282 3.37 -28.25 -22.12
C GLY A 282 4.45 -28.30 -21.06
N MET A 283 5.52 -27.56 -21.28
CA MET A 283 6.69 -27.50 -20.38
C MET A 283 6.88 -26.07 -19.84
N PRO A 284 5.95 -25.54 -19.01
CA PRO A 284 6.15 -24.24 -18.35
C PRO A 284 7.34 -24.29 -17.39
N PHE A 285 7.75 -23.13 -16.86
CA PHE A 285 8.95 -23.03 -16.02
C PHE A 285 8.90 -23.90 -14.74
N TYR A 286 7.69 -24.20 -14.25
CA TYR A 286 7.46 -24.98 -13.03
C TYR A 286 7.26 -26.49 -13.28
N ALA A 287 7.22 -26.94 -14.56
CA ALA A 287 7.09 -28.34 -14.96
C ALA A 287 8.46 -29.00 -15.14
N GLY A 288 8.53 -30.34 -15.02
CA GLY A 288 9.74 -31.13 -15.18
C GLY A 288 10.60 -31.25 -13.92
N TRP A 289 10.16 -30.72 -12.77
CA TRP A 289 10.90 -30.72 -11.52
C TRP A 289 10.35 -31.68 -10.45
N GLY A 290 9.40 -32.56 -10.82
CA GLY A 290 8.78 -33.51 -9.92
C GLY A 290 7.65 -32.94 -9.06
N LEU A 291 7.19 -31.71 -9.32
CA LEU A 291 6.09 -31.05 -8.61
C LEU A 291 4.75 -31.13 -9.36
N THR A 292 4.77 -31.52 -10.62
CA THR A 292 3.64 -31.58 -11.55
C THR A 292 3.54 -32.94 -12.21
N HIS A 293 2.36 -33.23 -12.78
CA HIS A 293 2.13 -34.37 -13.66
C HIS A 293 2.34 -33.91 -15.13
N ASP A 294 3.47 -34.26 -15.72
CA ASP A 294 3.91 -33.69 -16.98
C ASP A 294 3.67 -34.66 -18.15
N SER A 295 3.00 -34.22 -19.22
CA SER A 295 2.83 -34.97 -20.46
C SER A 295 4.04 -34.85 -21.42
N LYS A 296 4.91 -33.88 -21.16
CA LYS A 296 6.13 -33.62 -21.92
C LYS A 296 7.37 -33.80 -21.03
N GLN A 297 8.53 -33.89 -21.64
CA GLN A 297 9.82 -34.00 -20.92
C GLN A 297 10.80 -32.94 -21.44
N CYS A 298 11.69 -32.50 -20.55
CA CYS A 298 12.82 -31.64 -20.87
C CYS A 298 14.07 -32.22 -20.19
N GLU A 299 15.01 -32.74 -20.99
CA GLU A 299 16.23 -33.43 -20.50
C GLU A 299 17.06 -32.60 -19.54
N ARG A 300 17.04 -31.26 -19.70
CA ARG A 300 17.76 -30.34 -18.82
C ARG A 300 17.17 -30.24 -17.42
N ARG A 301 15.90 -30.64 -17.23
CA ARG A 301 15.17 -30.59 -15.94
C ARG A 301 15.14 -31.98 -15.32
N ASN A 302 16.33 -32.47 -14.95
CA ASN A 302 16.56 -33.83 -14.49
C ASN A 302 16.69 -33.98 -12.96
N VAL A 303 16.49 -32.88 -12.22
CA VAL A 303 16.52 -32.87 -10.75
C VAL A 303 15.11 -32.66 -10.19
N LYS A 304 14.81 -33.35 -9.06
CA LYS A 304 13.60 -33.07 -8.30
C LYS A 304 13.87 -31.98 -7.28
N VAL A 305 12.98 -31.01 -7.20
CA VAL A 305 13.09 -29.88 -6.26
C VAL A 305 11.87 -29.79 -5.36
N SER A 306 12.01 -29.11 -4.22
CA SER A 306 10.87 -28.77 -3.36
C SER A 306 10.15 -27.52 -3.88
N LEU A 307 8.88 -27.33 -3.49
CA LEU A 307 8.14 -26.10 -3.83
C LEU A 307 8.83 -24.84 -3.29
N PRO A 308 9.35 -24.79 -2.05
CA PRO A 308 10.14 -23.66 -1.58
C PRO A 308 11.36 -23.36 -2.44
N GLN A 309 12.09 -24.37 -2.96
CA GLN A 309 13.21 -24.17 -3.85
C GLN A 309 12.78 -23.55 -5.18
N LEU A 310 11.70 -24.04 -5.79
CA LEU A 310 11.12 -23.44 -7.00
C LEU A 310 10.71 -21.99 -6.76
N VAL A 311 10.07 -21.68 -5.63
CA VAL A 311 9.63 -20.33 -5.27
C VAL A 311 10.82 -19.41 -4.98
N ALA A 312 11.86 -19.89 -4.27
CA ALA A 312 13.09 -19.14 -4.06
C ALA A 312 13.71 -18.70 -5.40
N ALA A 313 13.86 -19.63 -6.33
CA ALA A 313 14.39 -19.34 -7.66
C ALA A 313 13.47 -18.38 -8.43
N ALA A 314 12.17 -18.68 -8.56
CA ALA A 314 11.25 -17.98 -9.42
C ALA A 314 10.80 -16.61 -8.88
N LEU A 315 10.66 -16.44 -7.57
CA LEU A 315 10.11 -15.22 -6.99
C LEU A 315 11.13 -14.38 -6.19
N ILE A 316 12.20 -14.97 -5.68
CA ILE A 316 13.16 -14.21 -4.86
C ILE A 316 14.42 -13.90 -5.69
N CYS A 317 15.02 -14.87 -6.36
CA CYS A 317 16.32 -14.72 -7.00
C CYS A 317 16.25 -14.17 -8.43
N TYR A 318 15.27 -14.60 -9.21
CA TYR A 318 15.21 -14.32 -10.65
C TYR A 318 14.65 -12.94 -11.01
N PRO A 319 13.48 -12.48 -10.49
CA PRO A 319 12.95 -11.17 -10.80
C PRO A 319 13.68 -10.04 -10.05
N ARG A 320 13.53 -8.83 -10.57
CA ARG A 320 13.87 -7.58 -9.90
C ARG A 320 12.59 -6.82 -9.60
N TYR A 321 12.47 -6.30 -8.39
CA TYR A 321 11.26 -5.64 -7.91
C TYR A 321 11.44 -4.15 -7.73
N LEU A 322 10.34 -3.41 -7.88
CA LEU A 322 10.27 -1.96 -7.77
C LEU A 322 9.18 -1.56 -6.80
N ASP A 323 9.53 -0.75 -5.81
CA ASP A 323 8.54 0.05 -5.10
C ASP A 323 8.06 1.18 -6.03
N PRO A 324 6.80 1.14 -6.52
CA PRO A 324 6.30 2.12 -7.49
C PRO A 324 6.08 3.51 -6.88
N VAL A 325 6.10 3.63 -5.55
CA VAL A 325 5.90 4.86 -4.78
C VAL A 325 7.24 5.58 -4.59
N LEU A 326 8.27 4.83 -4.19
CA LEU A 326 9.60 5.36 -3.94
C LEU A 326 10.47 5.42 -5.20
N GLY A 327 10.08 4.69 -6.27
CA GLY A 327 10.82 4.61 -7.52
C GLY A 327 12.20 3.96 -7.35
N GLN A 328 12.32 2.97 -6.46
CA GLN A 328 13.58 2.30 -6.16
C GLN A 328 13.40 0.79 -6.05
N ARG A 329 14.50 0.06 -6.26
CA ARG A 329 14.53 -1.40 -6.10
C ARG A 329 14.16 -1.78 -4.67
N CYS A 330 13.42 -2.88 -4.54
CA CYS A 330 12.99 -3.44 -3.25
C CYS A 330 12.96 -4.98 -3.30
N GLU A 331 12.65 -5.60 -2.18
CA GLU A 331 12.46 -7.05 -2.08
C GLU A 331 11.01 -7.45 -2.43
N VAL A 332 10.81 -8.75 -2.72
CA VAL A 332 9.49 -9.27 -3.11
C VAL A 332 8.45 -9.08 -2.01
N GLU A 333 8.83 -9.20 -0.74
CA GLU A 333 7.94 -9.04 0.41
C GLU A 333 7.39 -7.61 0.52
N GLU A 334 8.20 -6.60 0.15
CA GLU A 334 7.75 -5.20 0.11
C GLU A 334 6.69 -5.01 -0.98
N VAL A 335 6.90 -5.59 -2.16
CA VAL A 335 5.90 -5.57 -3.24
C VAL A 335 4.62 -6.29 -2.84
N VAL A 336 4.73 -7.46 -2.23
CA VAL A 336 3.57 -8.21 -1.69
C VAL A 336 2.79 -7.36 -0.69
N ALA A 337 3.48 -6.68 0.23
CA ALA A 337 2.85 -5.79 1.20
C ALA A 337 2.20 -4.56 0.54
N ILE A 338 2.80 -3.99 -0.51
CA ILE A 338 2.20 -2.89 -1.29
C ILE A 338 0.92 -3.36 -1.99
N ILE A 339 0.96 -4.52 -2.65
CA ILE A 339 -0.20 -5.11 -3.32
C ILE A 339 -1.32 -5.38 -2.32
N ALA A 340 -1.00 -5.98 -1.17
CA ALA A 340 -1.97 -6.28 -0.13
C ALA A 340 -2.76 -5.05 0.33
N ARG A 341 -2.11 -3.89 0.42
CA ARG A 341 -2.78 -2.62 0.77
C ARG A 341 -3.76 -2.15 -0.30
N GLN A 342 -3.59 -2.57 -1.57
CA GLN A 342 -4.51 -2.20 -2.65
C GLN A 342 -5.76 -3.09 -2.66
N ILE A 343 -5.75 -4.22 -1.97
CA ILE A 343 -6.89 -5.12 -1.88
C ILE A 343 -7.97 -4.43 -1.05
N LYS A 344 -9.11 -4.17 -1.67
CA LYS A 344 -10.21 -3.46 -1.05
C LYS A 344 -11.26 -4.44 -0.56
N PRO A 345 -11.74 -4.31 0.67
CA PRO A 345 -12.91 -5.05 1.10
C PRO A 345 -14.11 -4.64 0.23
N ALA A 346 -15.11 -5.52 0.15
CA ALA A 346 -16.37 -5.13 -0.43
C ALA A 346 -16.96 -3.91 0.29
N PRO A 347 -17.59 -2.98 -0.42
CA PRO A 347 -18.23 -1.82 0.18
C PRO A 347 -19.17 -2.25 1.30
N ARG A 348 -19.01 -1.62 2.47
CA ARG A 348 -19.81 -1.94 3.66
C ARG A 348 -21.21 -1.36 3.56
N TRP A 349 -21.32 -0.22 2.87
CA TRP A 349 -22.58 0.51 2.72
C TRP A 349 -22.93 0.65 1.24
N ARG A 350 -24.21 0.66 0.94
CA ARG A 350 -24.71 1.02 -0.38
C ARG A 350 -24.46 2.50 -0.65
N ARG A 351 -24.67 3.36 0.35
CA ARG A 351 -24.49 4.81 0.21
C ARG A 351 -23.80 5.44 1.42
N LEU A 352 -22.82 6.33 1.15
CA LEU A 352 -22.14 7.14 2.15
C LEU A 352 -22.39 8.63 1.87
N TYR A 353 -23.05 9.31 2.82
CA TYR A 353 -23.32 10.75 2.74
C TYR A 353 -22.19 11.55 3.39
N LEU A 354 -21.45 12.32 2.59
CA LEU A 354 -20.39 13.23 3.04
C LEU A 354 -21.01 14.63 3.24
N VAL A 355 -21.26 15.00 4.50
CA VAL A 355 -22.02 16.20 4.86
C VAL A 355 -21.13 17.42 5.04
N GLY A 356 -21.44 18.53 4.36
CA GLY A 356 -20.81 19.84 4.56
C GLY A 356 -19.36 19.94 4.04
N PHE A 357 -18.96 19.09 3.09
CA PHE A 357 -17.62 19.14 2.50
C PHE A 357 -17.50 20.20 1.41
N SER A 358 -16.50 21.07 1.54
CA SER A 358 -16.15 22.07 0.51
C SER A 358 -15.60 21.39 -0.77
N LEU A 359 -15.71 22.04 -1.92
CA LEU A 359 -15.33 21.48 -3.21
C LEU A 359 -13.90 20.92 -3.23
N TRP A 360 -12.93 21.63 -2.65
CA TRP A 360 -11.55 21.16 -2.61
C TRP A 360 -11.38 19.89 -1.72
N LYS A 361 -12.16 19.77 -0.64
CA LYS A 361 -12.15 18.55 0.19
C LYS A 361 -12.78 17.37 -0.54
N ARG A 362 -13.81 17.59 -1.37
CA ARG A 362 -14.45 16.52 -2.14
C ARG A 362 -13.46 15.76 -3.02
N ALA A 363 -12.53 16.49 -3.65
CA ALA A 363 -11.53 15.93 -4.55
C ALA A 363 -10.66 14.84 -3.90
N PHE A 364 -10.20 15.03 -2.64
CA PHE A 364 -9.40 14.03 -1.97
C PHE A 364 -10.23 13.03 -1.16
N MET A 365 -11.39 13.43 -0.63
CA MET A 365 -12.27 12.52 0.11
C MET A 365 -12.74 11.35 -0.75
N GLN A 366 -12.97 11.57 -2.04
CA GLN A 366 -13.33 10.49 -2.95
C GLN A 366 -12.27 9.38 -2.96
N ALA A 367 -10.98 9.72 -2.99
CA ALA A 367 -9.89 8.75 -2.96
C ALA A 367 -9.83 7.94 -1.65
N PHE A 368 -10.10 8.58 -0.52
CA PHE A 368 -10.11 7.91 0.79
C PHE A 368 -11.38 7.10 1.08
N CYS A 369 -12.53 7.42 0.45
CA CYS A 369 -13.83 6.85 0.83
C CYS A 369 -14.44 5.91 -0.21
N HIS A 370 -13.96 5.89 -1.47
CA HIS A 370 -14.60 5.12 -2.56
C HIS A 370 -14.70 3.62 -2.30
N HIS A 371 -13.93 3.06 -1.37
CA HIS A 371 -13.97 1.66 -0.98
C HIS A 371 -14.99 1.36 0.13
N LEU A 372 -15.53 2.39 0.78
CA LEU A 372 -16.43 2.22 1.93
C LEU A 372 -17.88 2.01 1.52
N ALA A 373 -18.28 2.56 0.35
CA ALA A 373 -19.65 2.48 -0.14
C ALA A 373 -19.68 2.36 -1.67
N GLU A 374 -20.80 1.81 -2.18
CA GLU A 374 -21.04 1.73 -3.63
C GLU A 374 -21.26 3.12 -4.24
N GLU A 375 -21.89 4.03 -3.48
CA GLU A 375 -22.18 5.39 -3.90
C GLU A 375 -21.72 6.41 -2.83
N LEU A 376 -20.96 7.43 -3.26
CA LEU A 376 -20.57 8.57 -2.42
C LEU A 376 -21.44 9.79 -2.74
N CYS A 377 -22.21 10.27 -1.77
CA CYS A 377 -23.12 11.40 -1.90
C CYS A 377 -22.62 12.62 -1.14
N PHE A 378 -22.15 13.66 -1.84
CA PHE A 378 -21.78 14.94 -1.23
C PHE A 378 -22.98 15.84 -1.05
N VAL A 379 -23.40 16.07 0.19
CA VAL A 379 -24.59 16.84 0.55
C VAL A 379 -24.26 18.00 1.48
N SER A 380 -25.09 19.05 1.47
CA SER A 380 -24.96 20.20 2.39
C SER A 380 -25.56 19.92 3.76
N LYS A 381 -26.63 19.14 3.81
CA LYS A 381 -27.35 18.75 5.03
C LYS A 381 -27.48 17.24 5.10
N PRO A 382 -27.48 16.65 6.31
CA PRO A 382 -27.69 15.23 6.47
C PRO A 382 -29.10 14.82 6.01
N PRO A 383 -29.30 13.58 5.52
CA PRO A 383 -30.61 13.05 5.21
C PRO A 383 -31.45 12.92 6.51
N LYS A 384 -32.75 13.10 6.41
CA LYS A 384 -33.65 13.03 7.57
C LYS A 384 -33.77 11.62 8.16
N ARG A 385 -33.58 10.59 7.35
CA ARG A 385 -33.60 9.17 7.75
C ARG A 385 -32.54 8.43 6.96
N LEU A 386 -31.93 7.41 7.57
CA LEU A 386 -31.02 6.48 6.97
C LEU A 386 -31.65 5.10 6.94
N THR A 387 -31.38 4.35 5.90
CA THR A 387 -31.58 2.90 5.86
C THR A 387 -30.39 2.18 6.48
N GLY A 388 -30.53 0.89 6.84
CA GLY A 388 -29.48 0.14 7.52
C GLY A 388 -28.19 -0.06 6.68
N ASP A 389 -28.27 0.15 5.37
CA ASP A 389 -27.20 0.06 4.39
C ASP A 389 -26.61 1.43 3.99
N GLU A 390 -26.98 2.50 4.72
CA GLU A 390 -26.50 3.85 4.49
C GLU A 390 -25.74 4.38 5.71
N GLN A 391 -24.79 5.30 5.49
CA GLN A 391 -23.99 5.90 6.57
C GLN A 391 -23.70 7.38 6.27
N ILE A 392 -23.41 8.15 7.34
CA ILE A 392 -22.99 9.54 7.27
C ILE A 392 -21.53 9.66 7.65
N LEU A 393 -20.82 10.57 6.97
CA LEU A 393 -19.44 10.95 7.27
C LEU A 393 -19.35 12.47 7.39
N VAL A 394 -18.70 12.95 8.46
CA VAL A 394 -18.54 14.40 8.77
C VAL A 394 -17.08 14.71 9.09
N TRP A 395 -16.67 15.96 8.87
CA TRP A 395 -15.33 16.43 9.23
C TRP A 395 -15.26 16.92 10.67
N GLY A 396 -14.34 16.37 11.43
CA GLY A 396 -14.04 16.79 12.80
C GLY A 396 -15.25 16.67 13.73
N SER A 397 -15.42 17.64 14.60
CA SER A 397 -16.51 17.74 15.55
C SER A 397 -17.79 18.41 14.98
N ARG A 398 -17.86 18.63 13.66
CA ARG A 398 -19.07 19.20 13.02
C ARG A 398 -20.27 18.26 13.20
N HIS A 399 -21.45 18.84 13.32
CA HIS A 399 -22.69 18.10 13.54
C HIS A 399 -22.60 17.15 14.74
N PRO A 400 -22.43 17.69 15.96
CA PRO A 400 -22.28 16.88 17.19
C PRO A 400 -23.53 16.04 17.52
N ASP A 401 -24.66 16.41 16.98
CA ASP A 401 -25.92 15.69 17.02
C ASP A 401 -25.94 14.36 16.26
N LEU A 402 -25.05 14.20 15.28
CA LEU A 402 -24.90 12.97 14.50
C LEU A 402 -23.95 11.98 15.22
N VAL A 403 -24.42 11.36 16.28
CA VAL A 403 -23.61 10.49 17.16
C VAL A 403 -23.03 9.28 16.42
N SER A 404 -23.78 8.70 15.48
CA SER A 404 -23.35 7.51 14.71
C SER A 404 -22.56 7.83 13.44
N ALA A 405 -22.26 9.10 13.15
CA ALA A 405 -21.52 9.47 11.97
C ALA A 405 -20.03 9.08 12.07
N ILE A 406 -19.47 8.62 10.97
CA ILE A 406 -18.02 8.47 10.85
C ILE A 406 -17.38 9.85 10.92
N ARG A 407 -16.41 10.02 11.82
CA ARG A 407 -15.64 11.25 11.99
C ARG A 407 -14.35 11.15 11.17
N VAL A 408 -14.06 12.19 10.36
CA VAL A 408 -12.81 12.24 9.59
C VAL A 408 -11.96 13.42 10.02
N GLU A 409 -10.65 13.18 10.16
CA GLU A 409 -9.68 14.24 10.46
C GLU A 409 -8.34 13.95 9.79
N ASP A 410 -7.48 14.96 9.72
CA ASP A 410 -6.10 14.81 9.25
C ASP A 410 -5.35 13.73 10.08
N GLY A 411 -4.60 12.86 9.41
CA GLY A 411 -3.71 11.91 10.10
C GLY A 411 -2.49 12.60 10.73
N PHE A 412 -1.69 11.83 11.42
CA PHE A 412 -0.57 12.33 12.25
C PHE A 412 0.68 12.68 11.43
N ILE A 413 0.86 12.08 10.24
CA ILE A 413 1.85 12.46 9.22
C ILE A 413 1.05 12.92 8.01
N ARG A 414 0.96 14.23 7.76
CA ARG A 414 -0.04 14.78 6.86
C ARG A 414 0.47 15.13 5.47
N SER A 415 1.45 16.00 5.41
CA SER A 415 1.88 16.61 4.13
C SER A 415 3.16 17.43 4.30
N ARG A 416 3.72 17.86 3.16
CA ARG A 416 4.70 18.94 3.14
C ARG A 416 3.96 20.27 3.01
N GLY A 417 3.76 20.96 4.13
CA GLY A 417 3.06 22.23 4.20
C GLY A 417 1.72 22.18 4.94
N LEU A 418 1.24 23.37 5.30
CA LEU A 418 0.05 23.56 6.13
C LEU A 418 -1.26 23.33 5.34
N GLY A 419 -2.27 22.77 6.00
CA GLY A 419 -3.61 22.64 5.46
C GLY A 419 -4.27 23.99 5.12
N SER A 420 -3.89 25.05 5.85
CA SER A 420 -4.28 26.43 5.56
C SER A 420 -3.80 26.90 4.18
N ASN A 421 -2.74 26.31 3.63
CA ASN A 421 -2.24 26.54 2.27
C ASN A 421 -2.85 25.61 1.22
N LEU A 422 -3.94 24.89 1.55
CA LEU A 422 -4.64 23.95 0.68
C LEU A 422 -3.77 22.74 0.23
N CYS A 423 -2.73 22.38 0.98
CA CYS A 423 -1.98 21.16 0.74
C CYS A 423 -2.87 19.95 0.98
N ARG A 424 -2.91 19.01 0.02
CA ARG A 424 -3.65 17.76 0.18
C ARG A 424 -3.07 16.96 1.34
N PRO A 425 -3.93 16.37 2.19
CA PRO A 425 -3.46 15.41 3.16
C PRO A 425 -3.08 14.10 2.47
N SER A 426 -1.91 13.57 2.79
CA SER A 426 -1.53 12.20 2.40
C SER A 426 -2.02 11.17 3.40
N SER A 427 -2.52 11.60 4.56
CA SER A 427 -3.16 10.72 5.54
C SER A 427 -4.42 11.32 6.13
N LEU A 428 -5.40 10.44 6.38
CA LEU A 428 -6.65 10.75 7.08
C LEU A 428 -6.97 9.64 8.07
N SER A 429 -7.57 10.01 9.20
CA SER A 429 -8.27 9.08 10.10
C SER A 429 -9.76 9.10 9.81
N LEU A 430 -10.38 7.91 9.74
CA LEU A 430 -11.82 7.72 9.60
C LEU A 430 -12.28 6.92 10.81
N ASP A 431 -12.94 7.57 11.74
CA ASP A 431 -13.30 6.98 13.04
C ASP A 431 -14.83 6.81 13.15
N PRO A 432 -15.33 5.57 13.23
CA PRO A 432 -16.75 5.30 13.36
C PRO A 432 -17.27 5.41 14.81
N VAL A 433 -16.38 5.61 15.78
CA VAL A 433 -16.70 5.67 17.22
C VAL A 433 -16.76 7.11 17.72
N GLY A 434 -15.72 7.90 17.36
CA GLY A 434 -15.60 9.28 17.84
C GLY A 434 -14.52 10.02 17.08
N ILE A 435 -13.75 10.87 17.77
CA ILE A 435 -12.59 11.53 17.17
C ILE A 435 -11.44 11.59 18.17
N TYR A 436 -10.23 11.32 17.73
CA TYR A 436 -9.07 11.09 18.58
C TYR A 436 -8.67 12.27 19.50
N PHE A 437 -9.06 13.50 19.15
CA PHE A 437 -8.74 14.68 19.94
C PHE A 437 -9.84 15.08 20.95
N ASP A 438 -11.02 14.47 20.90
CA ASP A 438 -12.12 14.71 21.85
C ASP A 438 -12.05 13.70 23.00
N SER A 439 -11.49 14.10 24.12
CA SER A 439 -11.33 13.23 25.28
C SER A 439 -12.62 13.03 26.09
N ARG A 440 -13.71 13.73 25.78
CA ARG A 440 -15.00 13.62 26.52
C ARG A 440 -15.71 12.30 26.22
N THR A 441 -15.50 11.76 25.02
CA THR A 441 -16.09 10.50 24.56
C THR A 441 -15.01 9.55 24.05
N PRO A 442 -15.22 8.22 24.06
CA PRO A 442 -14.31 7.28 23.47
C PRO A 442 -14.12 7.54 21.95
N SER A 443 -12.93 7.26 21.44
CA SER A 443 -12.65 7.22 20.00
C SER A 443 -12.19 5.83 19.58
N GLY A 444 -12.20 5.54 18.28
CA GLY A 444 -11.67 4.31 17.74
C GLY A 444 -10.18 4.15 18.06
N LEU A 445 -9.39 5.25 18.03
CA LEU A 445 -8.00 5.21 18.47
C LEU A 445 -7.88 4.84 19.95
N GLU A 446 -8.70 5.43 20.85
CA GLU A 446 -8.67 5.08 22.26
C GLU A 446 -9.06 3.61 22.49
N GLN A 447 -9.98 3.06 21.71
CA GLN A 447 -10.32 1.64 21.76
C GLN A 447 -9.15 0.75 21.30
N LEU A 448 -8.46 1.10 20.20
CA LEU A 448 -7.27 0.40 19.76
C LEU A 448 -6.19 0.39 20.84
N LEU A 449 -5.91 1.54 21.45
CA LEU A 449 -4.90 1.69 22.50
C LEU A 449 -5.26 0.90 23.78
N ASN A 450 -6.53 0.83 24.15
CA ASN A 450 -6.99 0.08 25.32
C ASN A 450 -7.00 -1.43 25.09
N TYR A 451 -7.51 -1.89 23.96
CA TYR A 451 -7.93 -3.28 23.81
C TYR A 451 -7.18 -4.08 22.77
N GLN A 452 -6.56 -3.44 21.77
CA GLN A 452 -5.87 -4.21 20.74
C GLN A 452 -4.59 -4.84 21.28
N ARG A 453 -4.48 -6.16 21.16
CA ARG A 453 -3.23 -6.87 21.42
C ARG A 453 -2.22 -6.52 20.32
N VAL A 454 -1.04 -6.10 20.71
CA VAL A 454 0.08 -5.82 19.81
C VAL A 454 1.06 -6.98 19.88
N THR A 455 1.39 -7.57 18.75
CA THR A 455 2.33 -8.68 18.64
C THR A 455 3.78 -8.16 18.70
N GLU A 456 4.74 -9.04 18.95
CA GLU A 456 6.17 -8.69 18.96
C GLU A 456 6.63 -8.11 17.61
N VAL A 457 6.13 -8.64 16.50
CA VAL A 457 6.43 -8.13 15.14
C VAL A 457 5.93 -6.70 14.97
N GLU A 458 4.75 -6.40 15.46
CA GLU A 458 4.15 -5.06 15.41
C GLU A 458 4.89 -4.08 16.33
N VAL A 459 5.36 -4.52 17.49
CA VAL A 459 6.22 -3.71 18.36
C VAL A 459 7.54 -3.39 17.67
N LYS A 460 8.22 -4.38 17.08
CA LYS A 460 9.46 -4.16 16.30
C LYS A 460 9.24 -3.19 15.14
N ARG A 461 8.08 -3.26 14.49
CA ARG A 461 7.71 -2.28 13.44
C ARG A 461 7.51 -0.88 14.01
N GLY A 462 6.94 -0.76 15.21
CA GLY A 462 6.82 0.50 15.91
C GLY A 462 8.20 1.12 16.23
N ASP A 463 9.15 0.31 16.71
CA ASP A 463 10.53 0.74 16.96
C ASP A 463 11.23 1.20 15.68
N ALA A 464 11.06 0.47 14.58
CA ALA A 464 11.59 0.85 13.27
C ALA A 464 11.00 2.18 12.76
N LEU A 465 9.71 2.43 12.99
CA LEU A 465 9.07 3.71 12.68
C LEU A 465 9.60 4.86 13.53
N ILE A 466 9.83 4.63 14.83
CA ILE A 466 10.47 5.63 15.72
C ILE A 466 11.85 6.00 15.17
N ALA A 467 12.68 5.00 14.83
CA ALA A 467 13.99 5.22 14.25
C ALA A 467 13.92 6.04 12.95
N LEU A 468 13.00 5.68 12.04
CA LEU A 468 12.81 6.35 10.76
C LEU A 468 12.34 7.81 10.93
N LEU A 469 11.41 8.08 11.85
CA LEU A 469 10.94 9.45 12.16
C LEU A 469 12.07 10.32 12.73
N ARG A 470 12.92 9.73 13.59
CA ARG A 470 14.10 10.41 14.16
C ARG A 470 15.14 10.73 13.09
N GLU A 471 15.50 9.73 12.28
CA GLU A 471 16.48 9.87 11.20
C GLU A 471 16.10 10.98 10.23
N HIS A 472 14.85 10.97 9.78
CA HIS A 472 14.39 11.91 8.77
C HIS A 472 13.76 13.19 9.33
N ARG A 473 13.65 13.33 10.64
CA ARG A 473 13.06 14.50 11.33
C ARG A 473 11.69 14.90 10.80
N VAL A 474 10.87 13.90 10.45
CA VAL A 474 9.54 14.10 9.90
C VAL A 474 8.55 14.48 11.00
N SER A 475 7.74 15.51 10.74
CA SER A 475 6.65 16.00 11.58
C SER A 475 5.31 15.97 10.82
N LYS A 476 4.22 16.37 11.46
CA LYS A 476 2.90 16.42 10.83
C LYS A 476 2.86 17.25 9.54
N TYR A 477 3.52 18.39 9.52
CA TYR A 477 3.45 19.36 8.42
C TYR A 477 4.76 19.55 7.66
N ASN A 478 5.88 19.10 8.19
CA ASN A 478 7.22 19.21 7.59
C ASN A 478 7.53 20.64 7.11
N VAL A 479 7.32 21.60 8.02
CA VAL A 479 7.48 23.05 7.79
C VAL A 479 8.63 23.58 8.63
N GLY A 480 9.41 24.49 8.07
CA GLY A 480 10.58 25.12 8.70
C GLY A 480 11.89 24.46 8.28
N GLU A 481 12.90 25.26 7.99
CA GLU A 481 14.24 24.75 7.69
C GLU A 481 14.90 24.20 8.95
N PRO A 482 15.69 23.14 8.84
CA PRO A 482 16.56 22.71 9.94
C PRO A 482 17.54 23.84 10.30
N GLN A 483 17.41 24.36 11.50
CA GLN A 483 18.28 25.42 11.99
C GLN A 483 19.01 24.96 13.23
N HIS A 484 20.22 25.51 13.42
CA HIS A 484 20.96 25.25 14.64
C HIS A 484 20.32 26.05 15.79
N TYR A 485 20.01 25.35 16.87
CA TYR A 485 19.60 25.95 18.14
C TYR A 485 20.75 25.82 19.15
N ALA A 486 21.21 26.94 19.67
CA ALA A 486 22.18 26.93 20.75
C ALA A 486 21.42 26.85 22.10
N LYS A 487 21.60 25.74 22.84
CA LYS A 487 21.04 25.61 24.19
C LYS A 487 21.66 26.70 25.08
N PRO A 488 20.86 27.39 25.90
CA PRO A 488 21.40 28.32 26.89
C PRO A 488 22.38 27.61 27.84
N ASP A 489 23.51 28.28 28.13
CA ASP A 489 24.55 27.74 29.02
C ASP A 489 24.38 28.37 30.43
N ASP A 490 23.17 28.21 30.98
CA ASP A 490 22.82 28.72 32.33
C ASP A 490 22.69 27.64 33.40
N GLY A 491 22.94 26.37 32.98
CA GLY A 491 22.91 25.19 33.88
C GLY A 491 21.51 24.77 34.32
N ARG A 492 20.46 25.44 33.85
CA ARG A 492 19.07 25.15 34.21
C ARG A 492 18.46 24.06 33.32
N GLU A 493 17.44 23.36 33.85
CA GLU A 493 16.59 22.45 33.04
C GLU A 493 15.90 23.26 31.92
N LEU A 494 16.07 22.86 30.69
CA LEU A 494 15.44 23.54 29.54
C LEU A 494 14.05 22.95 29.26
N VAL A 495 13.01 23.68 29.61
CA VAL A 495 11.61 23.28 29.44
C VAL A 495 10.99 23.98 28.24
N LEU A 496 10.59 23.21 27.26
CA LEU A 496 9.89 23.72 26.05
C LEU A 496 8.38 23.76 26.29
N VAL A 497 7.79 24.95 26.17
CA VAL A 497 6.34 25.14 26.19
C VAL A 497 5.85 25.45 24.78
N VAL A 498 4.96 24.61 24.24
CA VAL A 498 4.42 24.78 22.89
C VAL A 498 3.02 25.40 22.95
N GLY A 499 2.87 26.54 22.30
CA GLY A 499 1.59 27.22 22.17
C GLY A 499 0.66 26.54 21.16
N GLN A 500 -0.63 26.74 21.37
CA GLN A 500 -1.71 26.28 20.47
C GLN A 500 -2.60 27.48 20.08
N VAL A 501 -3.42 27.27 19.06
CA VAL A 501 -4.41 28.27 18.61
C VAL A 501 -5.54 28.36 19.63
N ASP A 502 -5.94 29.58 20.04
CA ASP A 502 -7.08 29.76 20.92
C ASP A 502 -8.37 29.25 20.27
N GLY A 503 -9.18 28.56 21.07
CA GLY A 503 -10.44 27.98 20.59
C GLY A 503 -10.23 26.77 19.66
N ASP A 504 -9.03 26.19 19.60
CA ASP A 504 -8.83 24.91 18.89
C ASP A 504 -9.73 23.82 19.48
N ALA A 505 -10.33 23.02 18.59
CA ALA A 505 -11.26 21.97 18.99
C ALA A 505 -10.62 21.00 19.99
N SER A 506 -9.32 20.70 19.86
CA SER A 506 -8.59 19.81 20.75
C SER A 506 -8.45 20.39 22.17
N ILE A 507 -8.32 21.72 22.31
CA ILE A 507 -8.32 22.40 23.61
C ILE A 507 -9.71 22.38 24.23
N LEU A 508 -10.73 22.78 23.43
CA LEU A 508 -12.11 22.86 23.92
C LEU A 508 -12.66 21.52 24.39
N THR A 509 -12.24 20.43 23.80
CA THR A 509 -12.73 19.08 24.08
C THR A 509 -11.76 18.21 24.87
N GLY A 510 -10.49 18.58 24.89
CA GLY A 510 -9.42 17.79 25.50
C GLY A 510 -8.68 18.47 26.65
N SER A 511 -8.99 19.74 26.99
CA SER A 511 -8.31 20.43 28.09
C SER A 511 -9.34 21.01 29.07
N PRO A 512 -9.68 20.29 30.16
CA PRO A 512 -10.76 20.70 31.06
C PRO A 512 -10.44 21.95 31.88
N HIS A 513 -9.18 22.15 32.30
CA HIS A 513 -8.79 23.20 33.24
C HIS A 513 -7.99 24.32 32.61
N ILE A 514 -6.95 24.00 31.81
CA ILE A 514 -6.09 24.98 31.14
C ILE A 514 -6.52 25.12 29.69
N ARG A 515 -6.96 26.31 29.27
CA ARG A 515 -7.56 26.55 27.96
C ARG A 515 -6.93 27.67 27.15
N SER A 516 -5.87 28.30 27.67
CA SER A 516 -5.10 29.32 26.98
C SER A 516 -3.58 29.12 27.16
N ASN A 517 -2.82 29.72 26.24
CA ASN A 517 -1.36 29.68 26.33
C ASN A 517 -0.84 30.37 27.58
N GLU A 518 -1.45 31.46 28.04
CA GLU A 518 -1.09 32.14 29.26
C GLU A 518 -1.29 31.26 30.50
N GLN A 519 -2.47 30.64 30.60
CA GLN A 519 -2.74 29.69 31.71
C GLN A 519 -1.72 28.55 31.75
N LEU A 520 -1.33 28.04 30.56
CA LEU A 520 -0.28 27.01 30.47
C LEU A 520 1.06 27.52 31.00
N LEU A 521 1.50 28.70 30.53
CA LEU A 521 2.79 29.27 30.92
C LEU A 521 2.85 29.54 32.43
N TRP A 522 1.81 30.12 33.04
CA TRP A 522 1.72 30.31 34.49
C TRP A 522 1.78 28.98 35.25
N ALA A 523 1.05 27.96 34.80
CA ALA A 523 1.05 26.65 35.40
C ALA A 523 2.43 25.97 35.32
N VAL A 524 3.11 26.09 34.17
CA VAL A 524 4.46 25.54 33.97
C VAL A 524 5.47 26.28 34.85
N ARG A 525 5.46 27.63 34.90
CA ARG A 525 6.35 28.41 35.76
C ARG A 525 6.18 28.05 37.25
N ALA A 526 4.91 27.88 37.68
CA ALA A 526 4.62 27.46 39.04
C ALA A 526 5.14 26.04 39.37
N ALA A 527 5.05 25.12 38.40
CA ALA A 527 5.52 23.75 38.54
C ALA A 527 7.07 23.62 38.43
N LYS A 528 7.70 24.51 37.70
CA LYS A 528 9.15 24.52 37.37
C LYS A 528 9.76 25.92 37.61
N PRO A 529 9.82 26.40 38.87
CA PRO A 529 10.24 27.77 39.16
C PRO A 529 11.67 28.08 38.70
N GLU A 530 12.57 27.10 38.79
CA GLU A 530 13.99 27.25 38.47
C GLU A 530 14.37 26.90 37.02
N ALA A 531 13.40 26.38 36.22
CA ALA A 531 13.69 25.95 34.85
C ALA A 531 13.86 27.14 33.91
N HIS A 532 14.67 26.95 32.86
CA HIS A 532 14.70 27.86 31.72
C HIS A 532 13.50 27.53 30.81
N ILE A 533 12.48 28.37 30.81
CA ILE A 533 11.26 28.18 29.98
C ILE A 533 11.46 28.78 28.61
N LEU A 534 11.53 27.90 27.61
CA LEU A 534 11.57 28.23 26.20
C LEU A 534 10.16 28.19 25.65
N TYR A 535 9.61 29.31 25.21
CA TYR A 535 8.27 29.35 24.61
C TYR A 535 8.29 29.32 23.08
N LYS A 536 7.56 28.40 22.49
CA LYS A 536 7.35 28.28 21.04
C LYS A 536 5.88 28.53 20.70
N PRO A 537 5.48 29.72 20.22
CA PRO A 537 4.11 29.98 19.82
C PRO A 537 3.71 29.19 18.55
N HIS A 538 2.42 28.98 18.36
CA HIS A 538 1.90 28.30 17.18
C HIS A 538 2.14 29.14 15.91
N PRO A 539 2.56 28.54 14.78
CA PRO A 539 2.87 29.30 13.56
C PRO A 539 1.71 30.18 13.03
N ASP A 540 0.46 29.70 13.13
CA ASP A 540 -0.71 30.49 12.72
C ASP A 540 -1.00 31.69 13.65
N VAL A 541 -0.55 31.63 14.91
CA VAL A 541 -0.63 32.74 15.85
C VAL A 541 0.43 33.79 15.53
N VAL A 542 1.67 33.36 15.30
CA VAL A 542 2.77 34.25 14.87
C VAL A 542 2.42 34.98 13.55
N ALA A 543 1.83 34.27 12.62
CA ALA A 543 1.39 34.82 11.34
C ALA A 543 0.16 35.76 11.44
N GLY A 544 -0.39 35.98 12.65
CA GLY A 544 -1.59 36.81 12.87
C GLY A 544 -2.87 36.25 12.26
N ASN A 545 -2.90 34.94 11.92
CA ASN A 545 -4.08 34.31 11.31
C ASN A 545 -5.14 33.92 12.33
N ARG A 546 -4.74 33.70 13.59
CA ARG A 546 -5.59 33.19 14.68
C ARG A 546 -5.17 33.77 16.04
N GLY A 547 -6.10 33.70 17.03
CA GLY A 547 -5.85 34.08 18.41
C GLY A 547 -4.91 33.11 19.12
N GLY A 548 -4.33 33.54 20.24
CA GLY A 548 -3.41 32.78 21.06
C GLY A 548 -2.10 33.51 21.40
N MET A 549 -2.05 34.84 21.14
CA MET A 549 -0.98 35.70 21.61
C MET A 549 -1.03 35.81 23.14
N ILE A 550 0.13 35.86 23.76
CA ILE A 550 0.29 36.05 25.21
C ILE A 550 0.56 37.53 25.52
N SER A 551 0.17 37.98 26.72
CA SER A 551 0.42 39.33 27.16
C SER A 551 1.92 39.57 27.46
N ALA A 552 2.33 40.84 27.38
CA ALA A 552 3.72 41.23 27.68
C ALA A 552 4.08 40.90 29.14
N ALA A 553 3.10 40.97 30.07
CA ALA A 553 3.30 40.61 31.46
C ALA A 553 3.60 39.10 31.60
N CYS A 554 2.78 38.23 30.99
CA CYS A 554 3.01 36.80 31.04
C CYS A 554 4.36 36.41 30.37
N LEU A 555 4.72 37.09 29.26
CA LEU A 555 6.00 36.86 28.58
C LEU A 555 7.17 37.22 29.53
N ALA A 556 7.09 38.37 30.23
CA ALA A 556 8.17 38.83 31.12
C ALA A 556 8.34 37.95 32.39
N GLU A 557 7.22 37.44 32.92
CA GLU A 557 7.27 36.70 34.18
C GLU A 557 7.42 35.19 34.03
N CYS A 558 6.93 34.62 32.93
CA CYS A 558 6.89 33.18 32.77
C CYS A 558 7.91 32.61 31.75
N VAL A 559 8.48 33.45 30.88
CA VAL A 559 9.27 32.98 29.74
C VAL A 559 10.68 33.54 29.79
N ASP A 560 11.67 32.66 29.78
CA ASP A 560 13.10 33.10 29.74
C ASP A 560 13.55 33.37 28.29
N SER A 561 13.07 32.60 27.32
CA SER A 561 13.40 32.81 25.93
C SER A 561 12.24 32.38 24.99
N GLN A 562 12.15 33.03 23.83
CA GLN A 562 11.14 32.77 22.83
C GLN A 562 11.77 32.40 21.49
N VAL A 563 11.23 31.40 20.80
CA VAL A 563 11.68 30.97 19.48
C VAL A 563 10.51 31.02 18.49
N LEU A 564 10.69 31.82 17.42
CA LEU A 564 9.67 32.02 16.38
C LEU A 564 9.90 31.13 15.15
N ASP A 565 11.12 31.15 14.62
CA ASP A 565 11.43 30.64 13.28
C ASP A 565 12.05 29.23 13.25
N ILE A 566 12.58 28.73 14.35
CA ILE A 566 13.19 27.40 14.44
C ILE A 566 12.10 26.32 14.47
N GLY A 567 12.20 25.30 13.63
CA GLY A 567 11.29 24.16 13.63
C GLY A 567 11.40 23.31 14.91
N LEU A 568 10.27 22.75 15.38
CA LEU A 568 10.23 21.93 16.61
C LEU A 568 11.21 20.74 16.57
N THR A 569 11.36 20.12 15.39
CA THR A 569 12.31 18.98 15.21
C THR A 569 13.78 19.36 15.46
N SER A 570 14.13 20.65 15.32
CA SER A 570 15.46 21.18 15.66
C SER A 570 15.62 21.49 17.13
N LEU A 571 14.53 21.65 17.89
CA LEU A 571 14.56 21.95 19.32
C LEU A 571 14.61 20.68 20.18
N TYR A 572 13.91 19.60 19.77
CA TYR A 572 13.81 18.38 20.59
C TYR A 572 15.15 17.81 21.09
N PRO A 573 16.26 17.81 20.32
CA PRO A 573 17.52 17.28 20.82
C PRO A 573 18.15 18.09 21.96
N HIS A 574 17.68 19.32 22.22
CA HIS A 574 18.27 20.27 23.16
C HIS A 574 17.44 20.46 24.42
N VAL A 575 16.15 20.05 24.40
CA VAL A 575 15.22 20.26 25.51
C VAL A 575 15.14 19.04 26.42
N ASP A 576 15.02 19.27 27.71
CA ASP A 576 14.95 18.22 28.74
C ASP A 576 13.50 17.74 28.92
N GLU A 577 12.53 18.65 28.83
CA GLU A 577 11.11 18.34 28.97
C GLU A 577 10.25 19.26 28.08
N LEU A 578 9.13 18.73 27.57
CA LEU A 578 8.12 19.48 26.82
C LEU A 578 6.80 19.52 27.56
N HIS A 579 6.24 20.72 27.72
CA HIS A 579 4.92 20.93 28.31
C HIS A 579 3.89 21.39 27.25
N THR A 580 2.70 20.83 27.29
CA THR A 580 1.61 21.16 26.33
C THR A 580 0.23 20.89 26.93
N MET A 581 -0.79 21.52 26.35
CA MET A 581 -2.18 21.15 26.63
C MET A 581 -2.56 19.86 25.88
N THR A 582 -2.78 19.95 24.57
CA THR A 582 -3.28 18.83 23.74
C THR A 582 -2.56 18.73 22.39
N SER A 583 -1.44 19.45 22.23
CA SER A 583 -0.73 19.50 20.95
C SER A 583 -0.14 18.15 20.54
N LEU A 584 -0.18 17.87 19.23
CA LEU A 584 0.52 16.73 18.64
C LEU A 584 2.04 16.79 18.84
N SER A 585 2.59 17.99 19.08
CA SER A 585 4.01 18.17 19.38
C SER A 585 4.50 17.37 20.59
N GLY A 586 3.60 17.06 21.53
CA GLY A 586 3.93 16.16 22.65
C GLY A 586 4.14 14.71 22.19
N PHE A 587 3.34 14.21 21.25
CA PHE A 587 3.57 12.89 20.64
C PHE A 587 4.88 12.87 19.84
N GLU A 588 5.14 13.91 19.05
CA GLU A 588 6.40 14.05 18.31
C GLU A 588 7.61 14.09 19.25
N ALA A 589 7.50 14.80 20.40
CA ALA A 589 8.53 14.85 21.42
C ALA A 589 8.79 13.49 22.08
N LEU A 590 7.75 12.73 22.43
CA LEU A 590 7.87 11.34 22.89
C LEU A 590 8.63 10.47 21.89
N VAL A 591 8.30 10.57 20.60
CA VAL A 591 8.99 9.85 19.53
C VAL A 591 10.47 10.23 19.50
N GLN A 592 10.82 11.48 19.76
CA GLN A 592 12.21 11.96 19.84
C GLN A 592 12.93 11.60 21.15
N GLY A 593 12.21 11.05 22.13
CA GLY A 593 12.78 10.66 23.43
C GLY A 593 12.79 11.77 24.49
N VAL A 594 12.08 12.88 24.25
CA VAL A 594 11.92 13.99 25.20
C VAL A 594 10.83 13.63 26.21
N LYS A 595 11.05 13.95 27.47
CA LYS A 595 10.01 13.86 28.52
C LYS A 595 8.85 14.79 28.19
N VAL A 596 7.63 14.34 28.42
CA VAL A 596 6.43 15.14 28.10
C VAL A 596 5.48 15.20 29.27
N THR A 597 5.11 16.44 29.64
CA THR A 597 4.05 16.72 30.61
C THR A 597 2.83 17.29 29.88
N THR A 598 1.66 16.67 30.10
CA THR A 598 0.39 17.11 29.52
C THR A 598 -0.51 17.76 30.56
N TRP A 599 -1.05 18.93 30.24
CA TRP A 599 -1.99 19.67 31.06
C TRP A 599 -3.45 19.44 30.65
N GLY A 600 -3.64 18.93 29.44
CA GLY A 600 -4.90 18.40 28.90
C GLY A 600 -4.85 16.88 28.76
N GLN A 601 -5.73 16.34 27.95
CA GLN A 601 -5.94 14.92 27.73
C GLN A 601 -5.76 14.53 26.25
N PRO A 602 -4.57 14.77 25.63
CA PRO A 602 -4.35 14.35 24.25
C PRO A 602 -4.40 12.82 24.11
N PHE A 603 -4.48 12.30 22.88
CA PHE A 603 -4.64 10.87 22.66
C PHE A 603 -3.49 10.01 23.20
N TYR A 604 -2.29 10.60 23.34
CA TYR A 604 -1.09 9.91 23.81
C TYR A 604 -0.88 9.99 25.34
N SER A 605 -1.72 10.73 26.08
CA SER A 605 -1.68 10.80 27.56
C SER A 605 -2.42 9.62 28.20
N GLY A 606 -2.08 9.29 29.44
CA GLY A 606 -2.73 8.25 30.24
C GLY A 606 -2.24 6.82 29.98
N TRP A 607 -1.19 6.62 29.19
CA TRP A 607 -0.64 5.30 28.87
C TRP A 607 0.67 4.97 29.60
N GLY A 608 1.09 5.81 30.55
CA GLY A 608 2.33 5.65 31.34
C GLY A 608 3.59 6.12 30.62
N LEU A 609 3.46 6.90 29.55
CA LEU A 609 4.56 7.46 28.75
C LEU A 609 4.76 8.96 28.98
N THR A 610 3.79 9.60 29.61
CA THR A 610 3.75 11.04 29.91
C THR A 610 3.51 11.28 31.41
N THR A 611 3.90 12.46 31.88
CA THR A 611 3.42 13.01 33.15
C THR A 611 2.13 13.75 32.88
N ASP A 612 1.04 13.30 33.46
CA ASP A 612 -0.30 13.79 33.11
C ASP A 612 -0.92 14.54 34.28
N ALA A 613 -1.18 15.84 34.14
CA ALA A 613 -1.87 16.64 35.17
C ALA A 613 -3.35 16.20 35.36
N ASN A 614 -3.97 15.70 34.27
CA ASN A 614 -5.37 15.28 34.26
C ASN A 614 -5.52 13.98 33.44
N PRO A 615 -5.09 12.80 33.94
CA PRO A 615 -5.17 11.56 33.19
C PRO A 615 -6.63 11.13 32.99
N PRO A 616 -7.02 10.71 31.76
CA PRO A 616 -8.36 10.21 31.51
C PRO A 616 -8.62 8.88 32.23
N ALA A 617 -9.67 8.79 33.05
CA ALA A 617 -10.02 7.59 33.83
C ALA A 617 -10.22 6.32 32.96
N ARG A 618 -10.60 6.48 31.68
CA ARG A 618 -10.81 5.37 30.76
C ARG A 618 -9.52 4.72 30.22
N ARG A 619 -8.35 5.37 30.38
CA ARG A 619 -7.04 4.91 29.86
C ARG A 619 -6.27 4.23 30.97
N GLN A 620 -6.50 2.93 31.15
CA GLN A 620 -5.91 2.17 32.28
C GLN A 620 -4.73 1.30 31.88
N ARG A 621 -4.47 1.13 30.58
CA ARG A 621 -3.39 0.28 30.08
C ARG A 621 -2.08 1.05 30.05
N ARG A 622 -0.98 0.38 30.44
CA ARG A 622 0.38 0.87 30.17
C ARG A 622 0.88 0.31 28.84
N LEU A 623 1.41 1.16 27.98
CA LEU A 623 1.91 0.80 26.66
C LEU A 623 3.40 1.15 26.52
N PRO A 624 4.21 0.31 25.88
CA PRO A 624 5.52 0.75 25.39
C PRO A 624 5.33 1.75 24.24
N LEU A 625 6.29 2.67 24.08
CA LEU A 625 6.23 3.72 23.04
C LEU A 625 6.06 3.13 21.63
N ALA A 626 6.74 2.03 21.32
CA ALA A 626 6.62 1.33 20.04
C ALA A 626 5.20 0.87 19.75
N ALA A 627 4.48 0.35 20.76
CA ALA A 627 3.08 -0.03 20.59
C ALA A 627 2.16 1.17 20.38
N LEU A 628 2.37 2.28 21.12
CA LEU A 628 1.65 3.53 20.90
C LEU A 628 1.86 4.02 19.46
N VAL A 629 3.10 4.05 18.97
CA VAL A 629 3.47 4.49 17.63
C VAL A 629 2.85 3.57 16.56
N TYR A 630 2.92 2.25 16.73
CA TYR A 630 2.31 1.31 15.81
C TYR A 630 0.80 1.51 15.69
N LEU A 631 0.09 1.53 16.82
CA LEU A 631 -1.36 1.70 16.84
C LEU A 631 -1.79 3.06 16.26
N THR A 632 -1.05 4.13 16.58
CA THR A 632 -1.35 5.49 16.14
C THR A 632 -1.02 5.73 14.67
N LEU A 633 0.12 5.23 14.17
CA LEU A 633 0.59 5.55 12.81
C LEU A 633 0.33 4.44 11.80
N VAL A 634 0.21 3.18 12.23
CA VAL A 634 0.00 2.06 11.29
C VAL A 634 -1.45 1.60 11.29
N ALA A 635 -2.01 1.37 12.48
CA ALA A 635 -3.32 0.72 12.61
C ALA A 635 -4.50 1.68 12.39
N TYR A 636 -4.35 2.95 12.71
CA TYR A 636 -5.46 3.89 12.76
C TYR A 636 -5.66 4.73 11.49
N PRO A 637 -4.64 5.40 10.88
CA PRO A 637 -4.83 6.25 9.70
C PRO A 637 -4.74 5.47 8.38
N LEU A 638 -5.32 6.08 7.35
CA LEU A 638 -5.15 5.68 5.96
C LEU A 638 -4.17 6.63 5.27
N TYR A 639 -3.35 6.09 4.35
CA TYR A 639 -2.33 6.85 3.63
C TYR A 639 -2.47 6.66 2.12
N ILE A 640 -2.34 7.75 1.36
CA ILE A 640 -2.38 7.74 -0.11
C ILE A 640 -1.18 8.50 -0.67
N ASP A 641 -0.52 7.90 -1.64
CA ASP A 641 0.40 8.62 -2.52
C ASP A 641 -0.36 9.28 -3.68
N TRP A 642 -0.27 10.60 -3.79
CA TRP A 642 -0.99 11.36 -4.81
C TRP A 642 -0.41 11.26 -6.22
N GLN A 643 0.83 10.79 -6.38
CA GLN A 643 1.45 10.62 -7.70
C GLN A 643 1.01 9.31 -8.35
N THR A 644 0.96 8.24 -7.58
CA THR A 644 0.59 6.91 -8.07
C THR A 644 -0.89 6.59 -7.88
N GLY A 645 -1.56 7.25 -6.93
CA GLY A 645 -2.92 6.93 -6.49
C GLY A 645 -3.01 5.67 -5.62
N LEU A 646 -1.87 5.12 -5.19
CA LEU A 646 -1.80 3.91 -4.38
C LEU A 646 -1.94 4.22 -2.89
N TRP A 647 -2.50 3.26 -2.18
CA TRP A 647 -2.46 3.23 -0.74
C TRP A 647 -1.08 2.80 -0.28
N ILE A 648 -0.50 3.58 0.63
CA ILE A 648 0.89 3.44 1.06
C ILE A 648 0.99 3.18 2.57
N SER A 649 2.17 2.82 3.02
CA SER A 649 2.47 2.71 4.44
C SER A 649 3.00 4.05 4.99
N PRO A 650 2.94 4.25 6.32
CA PRO A 650 3.59 5.42 6.93
C PRO A 650 5.08 5.48 6.62
N GLU A 651 5.78 4.35 6.53
CA GLU A 651 7.21 4.30 6.19
C GLU A 651 7.47 4.85 4.78
N GLN A 652 6.63 4.50 3.80
CA GLN A 652 6.74 5.04 2.44
C GLN A 652 6.49 6.53 2.42
N LEU A 653 5.48 7.02 3.16
CA LEU A 653 5.21 8.46 3.26
C LEU A 653 6.37 9.22 3.90
N ILE A 654 6.94 8.70 5.01
CA ILE A 654 8.10 9.32 5.68
C ILE A 654 9.27 9.45 4.71
N ARG A 655 9.63 8.37 3.99
CA ARG A 655 10.72 8.39 3.01
C ARG A 655 10.45 9.35 1.84
N GLN A 656 9.20 9.47 1.39
CA GLN A 656 8.84 10.46 0.36
C GLN A 656 9.01 11.88 0.85
N LEU A 657 8.50 12.19 2.06
CA LEU A 657 8.62 13.52 2.66
C LEU A 657 10.08 13.90 2.90
N ALA A 658 10.91 12.95 3.34
CA ALA A 658 12.34 13.15 3.51
C ALA A 658 13.05 13.52 2.19
N LYS A 659 12.73 12.81 1.09
CA LYS A 659 13.26 13.15 -0.25
C LYS A 659 12.84 14.52 -0.75
N GLN A 660 11.65 14.98 -0.39
CA GLN A 660 11.12 16.29 -0.81
C GLN A 660 11.67 17.47 0.03
N GLY A 661 12.29 17.17 1.19
CA GLY A 661 12.77 18.18 2.14
C GLY A 661 11.64 18.96 2.84
N HIS A 662 12.00 20.00 3.60
CA HIS A 662 11.05 20.84 4.30
C HIS A 662 10.50 21.94 3.37
N SER A 663 9.29 22.42 3.64
CA SER A 663 8.72 23.56 2.94
C SER A 663 8.93 24.84 3.74
N SER A 664 9.07 26.00 3.05
CA SER A 664 9.04 27.29 3.73
C SER A 664 7.68 27.49 4.42
N ALA A 665 7.70 28.08 5.61
CA ALA A 665 6.49 28.42 6.37
C ALA A 665 5.68 29.56 5.73
N GLN A 666 6.10 30.07 4.55
CA GLN A 666 5.49 31.22 3.90
C GLN A 666 4.05 30.95 3.48
N LYS A 667 3.22 31.93 3.70
CA LYS A 667 1.79 31.92 3.37
C LYS A 667 1.62 31.95 1.84
N ALA A 668 0.92 30.98 1.30
CA ALA A 668 0.53 31.05 -0.11
C ALA A 668 -0.30 32.29 -0.39
N SER A 669 0.06 33.07 -1.44
CA SER A 669 -0.67 34.26 -1.83
C SER A 669 -2.13 33.94 -2.18
N ARG A 670 -3.03 34.95 -2.12
CA ARG A 670 -4.45 34.77 -2.51
C ARG A 670 -4.56 34.18 -3.92
N TRP A 671 -3.67 34.57 -4.83
CA TRP A 671 -3.65 34.13 -6.22
C TRP A 671 -3.21 32.65 -6.36
N GLN A 672 -2.15 32.23 -5.66
CA GLN A 672 -1.74 30.83 -5.59
C GLN A 672 -2.83 29.92 -5.01
N ARG A 673 -3.51 30.37 -3.96
CA ARG A 673 -4.66 29.65 -3.39
C ARG A 673 -5.82 29.52 -4.39
N TRP A 674 -6.02 30.54 -5.24
CA TRP A 674 -7.05 30.54 -6.27
C TRP A 674 -6.70 29.56 -7.40
N GLN A 675 -5.44 29.55 -7.87
CA GLN A 675 -4.93 28.58 -8.85
C GLN A 675 -5.07 27.14 -8.35
N VAL A 676 -4.68 26.88 -7.10
CA VAL A 676 -4.84 25.56 -6.47
C VAL A 676 -6.32 25.13 -6.42
N LYS A 677 -7.23 26.05 -6.07
CA LYS A 677 -8.68 25.77 -6.06
C LYS A 677 -9.22 25.48 -7.45
N LEU A 678 -8.79 26.21 -8.48
CA LEU A 678 -9.15 25.95 -9.88
C LEU A 678 -8.61 24.59 -10.36
N GLY A 679 -7.37 24.26 -10.03
CA GLY A 679 -6.80 22.96 -10.33
C GLY A 679 -7.63 21.81 -9.71
N TYR A 680 -8.09 21.96 -8.48
CA TYR A 680 -8.97 20.97 -7.82
C TYR A 680 -10.37 20.94 -8.43
N LEU A 681 -10.93 22.08 -8.81
CA LEU A 681 -12.21 22.13 -9.52
C LEU A 681 -12.10 21.41 -10.86
N PHE A 682 -11.06 21.70 -11.63
CA PHE A 682 -10.80 21.06 -12.91
C PHE A 682 -10.60 19.54 -12.76
N GLN A 683 -9.83 19.10 -11.77
CA GLN A 683 -9.67 17.68 -11.45
C GLN A 683 -10.99 17.02 -11.01
N THR A 684 -11.83 17.71 -10.25
CA THR A 684 -13.15 17.19 -9.85
C THR A 684 -14.09 17.07 -11.04
N LEU A 685 -13.98 17.96 -12.01
CA LEU A 685 -14.76 17.94 -13.25
C LEU A 685 -14.23 16.90 -14.25
N MET A 686 -12.90 16.73 -14.33
CA MET A 686 -12.25 15.74 -15.19
C MET A 686 -12.25 14.33 -14.58
N GLN A 687 -12.25 14.20 -13.26
CA GLN A 687 -12.59 12.99 -12.52
C GLN A 687 -14.14 12.81 -12.50
N ARG A 688 -14.75 12.80 -13.70
CA ARG A 688 -15.85 11.84 -13.85
C ARG A 688 -15.26 10.54 -13.33
N PRO A 689 -15.91 9.79 -12.44
CA PRO A 689 -15.47 8.44 -12.15
C PRO A 689 -15.26 7.80 -13.51
N ALA A 690 -14.01 7.48 -13.87
CA ALA A 690 -13.81 6.46 -14.86
C ALA A 690 -14.71 5.37 -14.33
N PRO A 691 -15.74 4.96 -15.08
CA PRO A 691 -16.73 4.06 -14.54
C PRO A 691 -15.96 2.80 -14.14
N LEU A 692 -15.60 2.69 -12.86
CA LEU A 692 -15.54 1.41 -12.18
C LEU A 692 -16.99 0.93 -12.04
N SER A 693 -17.81 1.29 -13.01
CA SER A 693 -19.09 0.64 -13.28
C SER A 693 -18.77 -0.68 -13.96
N PHE A 694 -18.39 -1.67 -13.19
CA PHE A 694 -18.98 -2.95 -13.44
C PHE A 694 -20.51 -2.83 -13.17
N ARG A 695 -21.22 -2.05 -13.97
CA ARG A 695 -22.63 -2.29 -14.19
C ARG A 695 -22.67 -3.60 -14.98
N PHE A 696 -22.96 -4.68 -14.28
CA PHE A 696 -23.47 -5.86 -14.93
C PHE A 696 -24.70 -5.42 -15.77
N PRO A 697 -24.79 -5.76 -17.04
CA PRO A 697 -26.09 -5.81 -17.68
C PRO A 697 -26.89 -6.84 -16.86
N ARG A 698 -28.05 -6.42 -16.35
CA ARG A 698 -29.07 -7.35 -15.91
C ARG A 698 -29.54 -8.10 -17.16
N PHE A 699 -29.20 -9.37 -17.25
CA PHE A 699 -29.91 -10.37 -18.02
C PHE A 699 -30.16 -11.57 -17.11
#